data_19aff1fbb2df318493c5ad404c7a3498
#
_entry.id   19aff1fbb2df318493c5ad404c7a3498
#
_cell.length_a   1.000
_cell.length_b   1.000
_cell.length_c   1.000
_cell.angle_alpha   90.00
_cell.angle_beta   90.00
_cell.angle_gamma   90.00
#
_symmetry.space_group_name_H-M   'P 1'
#
loop_
_entity.id
_entity.type
_entity.pdbx_description
1 polymer ?
#
loop_
_entity_poly.entity_id
_entity_poly.type
_entity_poly.pdbx_seq_one_letter_code
_entity_poly.pdbx_strand_id
1 'polypeptide(L)'
;MTITPKPDSVVYRVRVAVPVHLYDTFDYTLTKAQYERAQVGSRVAISFGRQNLIGIITEKVDPQESFTGNFQLKAISELLDNEPILDEQVLNLLTWSAQYYQFPIGEVMQTALPALLRQGKPMDVLFHLWKIIPCDNVEALLKRSIKQQDAYQILKLHPAGTTENILNLSGVETATLKALQKKGLVDCTLEPHDFSPAPVQLAQMPLTLNEDQKKATQHVLNAQHQYQAFLLDGLTGSGKTEVYLHIMHEVLKQGKQVLVLVPEIGLTPQTISRFKSRFNCDIALLHSGLNDSKRLQAWQQAQTGKASIILGTRSAIYTPLPRLGLIILDEEHDLSYKQQEGFRYHARDVALYRGHLQGCPVLLGSATPSIDSYHLVETGKLTALQLNQRAGHALLPKMHLIDLKIVKKQHGISQPLIEQIKNTLARKEQVLIFLNRRGYAPVLVCESCGWQANCPHCDAHFTLHTQPYSYLHCHHCGTVHRLPDHCPECQQKSLKTLGAGTAKVEEHLQELFPDHDVIRVDRDSTSRVGSWQKIYDRIQQNKPSILLGTQMLAKGHHFPHVTLVAILDIDAGLLSVDIRAPERTAQLIVQVAGRAGRGEHKGHVYLQTLRPDHPLLTTLIEKDYRAVAKQTLAERKVALLPPYRYAVLIRAESKDRDYTLHFLNEAAEQLRQIAGDIVDIWGPIPAPMERKAGRYRAHMVILSADRARLHFYLRQWWAQLVHAQRQHQLRLSIDVDPQEFS
;
A
#
# COMPACT_ATOMS: atom_id res chain seq x y z
N MET A 1 8.23 -34.60 24.25
CA MET A 1 8.83 -35.95 24.32
C MET A 1 9.95 -35.99 23.28
N THR A 2 11.15 -36.22 23.70
CA THR A 2 12.34 -36.31 22.84
C THR A 2 12.56 -37.77 22.52
N ILE A 3 12.41 -38.15 21.26
CA ILE A 3 12.66 -39.53 20.78
C ILE A 3 14.08 -39.55 20.22
N THR A 4 14.97 -40.30 20.85
CA THR A 4 16.28 -40.68 20.27
C THR A 4 16.01 -41.82 19.30
N PRO A 5 16.31 -41.70 17.98
CA PRO A 5 16.10 -42.78 17.06
C PRO A 5 17.12 -43.90 17.30
N LYS A 6 16.64 -45.17 17.34
CA LYS A 6 17.49 -46.34 17.16
C LYS A 6 18.00 -46.36 15.72
N PRO A 7 19.20 -46.91 15.44
CA PRO A 7 19.85 -46.81 14.11
C PRO A 7 19.09 -47.41 12.92
N ASP A 8 17.92 -48.08 13.11
CA ASP A 8 17.10 -48.65 12.03
C ASP A 8 15.65 -48.19 12.05
N SER A 9 15.31 -47.10 12.72
CA SER A 9 13.95 -46.59 12.76
C SER A 9 13.68 -45.56 11.65
N VAL A 10 12.72 -45.80 10.80
CA VAL A 10 12.21 -44.85 9.81
C VAL A 10 11.78 -43.57 10.53
N VAL A 11 12.41 -42.44 10.19
CA VAL A 11 12.14 -41.12 10.79
C VAL A 11 11.28 -40.31 9.82
N TYR A 12 10.03 -40.08 10.19
CA TYR A 12 9.14 -39.22 9.43
C TYR A 12 9.45 -37.75 9.69
N ARG A 13 9.81 -36.99 8.65
CA ARG A 13 10.25 -35.60 8.72
C ARG A 13 9.51 -34.69 7.76
N VAL A 14 9.40 -33.43 8.15
CA VAL A 14 8.97 -32.32 7.29
C VAL A 14 9.91 -31.15 7.46
N ARG A 15 10.15 -30.41 6.38
CA ARG A 15 10.79 -29.09 6.43
C ARG A 15 9.76 -28.02 6.64
N VAL A 16 10.03 -27.11 7.57
CA VAL A 16 9.10 -26.09 8.02
C VAL A 16 9.74 -24.71 7.89
N ALA A 17 9.05 -23.80 7.21
CA ALA A 17 9.37 -22.38 7.20
C ALA A 17 8.86 -21.76 8.51
N VAL A 18 9.78 -21.37 9.38
CA VAL A 18 9.51 -20.82 10.73
C VAL A 18 9.58 -19.30 10.68
N PRO A 19 8.61 -18.54 11.27
CA PRO A 19 8.60 -17.09 11.24
C PRO A 19 9.65 -16.45 12.19
N VAL A 20 10.89 -16.68 11.86
CA VAL A 20 12.04 -16.11 12.55
C VAL A 20 12.99 -15.50 11.51
N HIS A 21 13.81 -14.56 11.93
CA HIS A 21 14.75 -13.88 11.04
C HIS A 21 15.96 -14.79 10.69
N LEU A 22 15.65 -15.95 10.10
CA LEU A 22 16.59 -16.98 9.62
C LEU A 22 16.20 -17.37 8.20
N TYR A 23 17.20 -17.58 7.34
CA TYR A 23 16.99 -17.80 5.90
C TYR A 23 16.66 -19.25 5.54
N ASP A 24 16.93 -20.17 6.45
CA ASP A 24 16.75 -21.61 6.24
C ASP A 24 15.38 -22.09 6.71
N THR A 25 14.96 -23.23 6.19
CA THR A 25 13.88 -24.06 6.72
C THR A 25 14.43 -25.04 7.74
N PHE A 26 13.58 -25.57 8.60
CA PHE A 26 13.98 -26.42 9.72
C PHE A 26 13.26 -27.78 9.67
N ASP A 27 14.03 -28.85 9.90
CA ASP A 27 13.50 -30.21 9.99
C ASP A 27 12.80 -30.46 11.32
N TYR A 28 11.60 -31.01 11.26
CA TYR A 28 10.82 -31.48 12.41
C TYR A 28 10.34 -32.91 12.19
N THR A 29 10.27 -33.70 13.27
CA THR A 29 9.75 -35.08 13.23
C THR A 29 8.25 -35.11 13.45
N LEU A 30 7.60 -36.16 12.89
CA LEU A 30 6.19 -36.46 13.03
C LEU A 30 5.99 -37.92 13.40
N THR A 31 4.83 -38.23 13.99
CA THR A 31 4.35 -39.62 14.03
C THR A 31 3.96 -40.07 12.62
N LYS A 32 3.94 -41.39 12.37
CA LYS A 32 3.49 -41.94 11.07
C LYS A 32 2.12 -41.40 10.66
N ALA A 33 1.15 -41.40 11.58
CA ALA A 33 -0.21 -40.92 11.32
C ALA A 33 -0.24 -39.41 10.99
N GLN A 34 0.59 -38.60 11.65
CA GLN A 34 0.71 -37.17 11.31
C GLN A 34 1.36 -36.97 9.94
N TYR A 35 2.41 -37.77 9.63
CA TYR A 35 3.11 -37.67 8.35
C TYR A 35 2.21 -38.06 7.16
N GLU A 36 1.37 -39.09 7.31
CA GLU A 36 0.40 -39.48 6.27
C GLU A 36 -0.61 -38.36 5.97
N ARG A 37 -1.03 -37.61 6.99
CA ARG A 37 -1.97 -36.48 6.88
C ARG A 37 -1.31 -35.17 6.48
N ALA A 38 -0.04 -34.98 6.83
CA ALA A 38 0.68 -33.74 6.55
C ALA A 38 0.79 -33.48 5.05
N GLN A 39 0.53 -32.25 4.64
CA GLN A 39 0.64 -31.79 3.27
C GLN A 39 1.50 -30.52 3.20
N VAL A 40 2.20 -30.33 2.09
CA VAL A 40 2.94 -29.10 1.82
C VAL A 40 1.96 -27.94 1.72
N GLY A 41 2.23 -26.84 2.41
CA GLY A 41 1.32 -25.69 2.53
C GLY A 41 0.42 -25.71 3.77
N SER A 42 0.43 -26.79 4.59
CA SER A 42 -0.28 -26.86 5.86
C SER A 42 0.50 -26.17 6.98
N ARG A 43 -0.23 -25.63 7.96
CA ARG A 43 0.35 -25.04 9.17
C ARG A 43 0.66 -26.10 10.22
N VAL A 44 1.75 -25.89 10.92
CA VAL A 44 2.13 -26.71 12.07
C VAL A 44 2.45 -25.83 13.28
N ALA A 45 2.02 -26.24 14.45
CA ALA A 45 2.49 -25.68 15.71
C ALA A 45 3.81 -26.34 16.09
N ILE A 46 4.81 -25.53 16.35
CA ILE A 46 6.19 -25.97 16.63
C ILE A 46 6.79 -25.22 17.81
N SER A 47 7.75 -25.84 18.48
CA SER A 47 8.59 -25.18 19.46
C SER A 47 9.93 -24.78 18.81
N PHE A 48 10.23 -23.47 18.81
CA PHE A 48 11.50 -22.93 18.31
C PHE A 48 12.18 -22.13 19.43
N GLY A 49 13.31 -22.62 19.89
CA GLY A 49 13.93 -22.07 21.11
C GLY A 49 12.98 -22.23 22.32
N ARG A 50 12.59 -21.10 22.91
CA ARG A 50 11.62 -21.02 24.01
C ARG A 50 10.23 -20.54 23.57
N GLN A 51 10.00 -20.36 22.27
CA GLN A 51 8.76 -19.83 21.72
C GLN A 51 7.96 -20.94 21.04
N ASN A 52 6.63 -20.86 21.15
CA ASN A 52 5.72 -21.65 20.34
C ASN A 52 5.33 -20.80 19.12
N LEU A 53 5.58 -21.30 17.93
CA LEU A 53 5.37 -20.59 16.67
C LEU A 53 4.52 -21.44 15.74
N ILE A 54 3.91 -20.76 14.76
CA ILE A 54 3.19 -21.42 13.67
C ILE A 54 4.05 -21.35 12.42
N GLY A 55 4.51 -22.51 11.96
CA GLY A 55 5.25 -22.66 10.73
C GLY A 55 4.40 -23.21 9.59
N ILE A 56 4.94 -23.16 8.38
CA ILE A 56 4.34 -23.75 7.16
C ILE A 56 5.23 -24.88 6.68
N ILE A 57 4.62 -26.04 6.40
CA ILE A 57 5.32 -27.17 5.78
C ILE A 57 5.69 -26.78 4.34
N THR A 58 6.97 -26.78 4.02
CA THR A 58 7.49 -26.50 2.68
C THR A 58 7.86 -27.75 1.91
N GLU A 59 8.13 -28.86 2.64
CA GLU A 59 8.54 -30.15 2.03
C GLU A 59 8.22 -31.31 2.96
N LYS A 60 7.78 -32.43 2.39
CA LYS A 60 7.72 -33.74 3.05
C LYS A 60 8.98 -34.52 2.66
N VAL A 61 9.85 -34.74 3.63
CA VAL A 61 11.12 -35.44 3.40
C VAL A 61 10.85 -36.94 3.26
N ASP A 62 11.45 -37.57 2.25
CA ASP A 62 11.33 -39.02 2.08
C ASP A 62 11.79 -39.75 3.37
N PRO A 63 10.98 -40.66 3.92
CA PRO A 63 11.36 -41.40 5.11
C PRO A 63 12.64 -42.26 4.96
N GLN A 64 13.06 -42.55 3.71
CA GLN A 64 14.33 -43.25 3.42
C GLN A 64 15.53 -42.32 3.40
N GLU A 65 15.33 -40.99 3.34
CA GLU A 65 16.43 -40.04 3.38
C GLU A 65 17.02 -39.94 4.80
N SER A 66 18.27 -40.29 4.95
CA SER A 66 18.98 -40.23 6.24
C SER A 66 19.19 -38.79 6.70
N PHE A 67 18.99 -38.53 7.97
CA PHE A 67 19.31 -37.23 8.58
C PHE A 67 20.82 -37.23 8.94
N THR A 68 21.55 -36.29 8.34
CA THR A 68 23.01 -36.17 8.52
C THR A 68 23.41 -35.10 9.58
N GLY A 69 22.44 -34.48 10.23
CA GLY A 69 22.70 -33.42 11.23
C GLY A 69 23.19 -34.00 12.56
N ASN A 70 24.12 -33.29 13.22
CA ASN A 70 24.69 -33.66 14.53
C ASN A 70 23.82 -33.19 15.72
N PHE A 71 22.52 -32.93 15.52
CA PHE A 71 21.60 -32.46 16.55
C PHE A 71 20.30 -33.25 16.55
N GLN A 72 19.65 -33.27 17.71
CA GLN A 72 18.39 -33.97 17.87
C GLN A 72 17.22 -33.15 17.29
N LEU A 73 16.45 -33.75 16.39
CA LEU A 73 15.25 -33.13 15.81
C LEU A 73 14.13 -33.04 16.84
N LYS A 74 13.43 -31.91 16.82
CA LYS A 74 12.19 -31.73 17.63
C LYS A 74 11.00 -32.24 16.87
N ALA A 75 10.00 -32.78 17.60
CA ALA A 75 8.71 -33.10 17.03
C ALA A 75 7.87 -31.83 16.84
N ILE A 76 6.96 -31.86 15.86
CA ILE A 76 5.89 -30.84 15.80
C ILE A 76 4.99 -31.02 17.03
N SER A 77 4.43 -29.91 17.52
CA SER A 77 3.45 -29.95 18.63
C SER A 77 2.08 -30.40 18.11
N GLU A 78 1.67 -29.88 16.97
CA GLU A 78 0.35 -30.15 16.36
C GLU A 78 0.36 -29.87 14.85
N LEU A 79 -0.38 -30.71 14.08
CA LEU A 79 -0.74 -30.42 12.69
C LEU A 79 -2.09 -29.69 12.70
N LEU A 80 -2.11 -28.43 12.28
CA LEU A 80 -3.28 -27.55 12.42
C LEU A 80 -4.31 -27.68 11.31
N ASP A 81 -3.87 -28.09 10.12
CA ASP A 81 -4.72 -28.14 8.93
C ASP A 81 -4.79 -29.57 8.38
N ASN A 82 -5.99 -29.99 7.97
CA ASN A 82 -6.20 -31.28 7.28
C ASN A 82 -5.92 -31.16 5.77
N GLU A 83 -6.11 -29.95 5.21
CA GLU A 83 -5.80 -29.59 3.83
C GLU A 83 -4.85 -28.40 3.78
N PRO A 84 -4.02 -28.26 2.74
CA PRO A 84 -3.10 -27.15 2.65
C PRO A 84 -3.85 -25.81 2.54
N ILE A 85 -3.48 -24.86 3.35
CA ILE A 85 -4.06 -23.50 3.30
C ILE A 85 -3.37 -22.62 2.24
N LEU A 86 -2.14 -22.97 1.86
CA LEU A 86 -1.39 -22.36 0.75
C LEU A 86 -1.19 -23.41 -0.32
N ASP A 87 -1.70 -23.17 -1.52
CA ASP A 87 -1.49 -24.02 -2.68
C ASP A 87 -0.06 -23.92 -3.21
N GLU A 88 0.33 -24.83 -4.09
CA GLU A 88 1.66 -24.90 -4.67
C GLU A 88 2.05 -23.62 -5.41
N GLN A 89 1.12 -22.97 -6.11
CA GLN A 89 1.39 -21.75 -6.87
C GLN A 89 1.73 -20.59 -5.95
N VAL A 90 1.00 -20.46 -4.83
CA VAL A 90 1.28 -19.43 -3.81
C VAL A 90 2.59 -19.73 -3.07
N LEU A 91 2.88 -20.99 -2.77
CA LEU A 91 4.15 -21.40 -2.17
C LEU A 91 5.35 -21.07 -3.07
N ASN A 92 5.22 -21.37 -4.37
CA ASN A 92 6.25 -21.02 -5.36
C ASN A 92 6.43 -19.50 -5.49
N LEU A 93 5.34 -18.73 -5.45
CA LEU A 93 5.37 -17.26 -5.45
C LEU A 93 6.09 -16.72 -4.21
N LEU A 94 5.80 -17.25 -3.03
CA LEU A 94 6.41 -16.83 -1.77
C LEU A 94 7.88 -17.20 -1.71
N THR A 95 8.23 -18.40 -2.17
CA THR A 95 9.63 -18.88 -2.26
C THR A 95 10.44 -18.00 -3.21
N TRP A 96 9.92 -17.71 -4.41
CA TRP A 96 10.56 -16.77 -5.32
C TRP A 96 10.71 -15.39 -4.67
N SER A 97 9.68 -14.89 -4.00
CA SER A 97 9.72 -13.58 -3.35
C SER A 97 10.78 -13.52 -2.25
N ALA A 98 10.92 -14.57 -1.44
CA ALA A 98 11.98 -14.68 -0.42
C ALA A 98 13.37 -14.60 -1.04
N GLN A 99 13.59 -15.34 -2.13
CA GLN A 99 14.85 -15.39 -2.86
C GLN A 99 15.16 -14.07 -3.57
N TYR A 100 14.14 -13.47 -4.24
CA TYR A 100 14.30 -12.25 -4.99
C TYR A 100 14.62 -11.06 -4.08
N TYR A 101 13.85 -10.89 -3.00
CA TYR A 101 14.02 -9.77 -2.08
C TYR A 101 15.02 -10.05 -0.95
N GLN A 102 15.71 -11.19 -0.99
CA GLN A 102 16.70 -11.59 0.01
C GLN A 102 16.13 -11.51 1.43
N PHE A 103 14.98 -12.13 1.66
CA PHE A 103 14.28 -12.05 2.95
C PHE A 103 13.94 -13.44 3.51
N PRO A 104 13.94 -13.64 4.85
CA PRO A 104 13.68 -14.93 5.47
C PRO A 104 12.38 -15.58 5.04
N ILE A 105 12.44 -16.83 4.54
CA ILE A 105 11.29 -17.53 3.97
C ILE A 105 10.12 -17.66 4.95
N GLY A 106 10.40 -17.93 6.23
CA GLY A 106 9.38 -18.08 7.25
C GLY A 106 8.58 -16.78 7.49
N GLU A 107 9.26 -15.62 7.48
CA GLU A 107 8.58 -14.33 7.59
C GLU A 107 7.80 -13.99 6.31
N VAL A 108 8.32 -14.35 5.14
CA VAL A 108 7.64 -14.16 3.84
C VAL A 108 6.36 -14.98 3.80
N MET A 109 6.37 -16.25 4.22
CA MET A 109 5.19 -17.11 4.30
C MET A 109 4.07 -16.50 5.15
N GLN A 110 4.42 -15.80 6.24
CA GLN A 110 3.43 -15.13 7.09
C GLN A 110 2.70 -13.99 6.40
N THR A 111 3.25 -13.41 5.34
CA THR A 111 2.58 -12.29 4.62
C THR A 111 1.34 -12.73 3.85
N ALA A 112 1.25 -14.01 3.47
CA ALA A 112 0.09 -14.59 2.82
C ALA A 112 -1.07 -14.89 3.79
N LEU A 113 -0.80 -14.93 5.11
CA LEU A 113 -1.75 -15.36 6.12
C LEU A 113 -2.37 -14.19 6.89
N PRO A 114 -3.70 -14.20 7.12
CA PRO A 114 -4.34 -13.34 8.11
C PRO A 114 -3.78 -13.54 9.53
N ALA A 115 -3.88 -12.50 10.37
CA ALA A 115 -3.32 -12.52 11.73
C ALA A 115 -3.83 -13.70 12.57
N LEU A 116 -5.11 -14.04 12.49
CA LEU A 116 -5.69 -15.17 13.23
C LEU A 116 -5.08 -16.51 12.83
N LEU A 117 -4.82 -16.73 11.54
CA LEU A 117 -4.17 -17.95 11.07
C LEU A 117 -2.71 -18.06 11.53
N ARG A 118 -2.01 -16.91 11.60
CA ARG A 118 -0.64 -16.83 12.17
C ARG A 118 -0.59 -17.14 13.65
N GLN A 119 -1.71 -16.96 14.36
CA GLN A 119 -1.86 -17.28 15.79
C GLN A 119 -2.30 -18.72 16.02
N GLY A 120 -2.42 -19.56 14.98
CA GLY A 120 -2.86 -20.94 15.09
C GLY A 120 -4.38 -21.13 15.22
N LYS A 121 -5.18 -20.07 15.01
CA LYS A 121 -6.64 -20.21 15.01
C LYS A 121 -7.09 -21.08 13.84
N PRO A 122 -8.18 -21.87 14.00
CA PRO A 122 -8.71 -22.69 12.94
C PRO A 122 -9.13 -21.86 11.75
N MET A 123 -9.14 -22.51 10.57
CA MET A 123 -9.60 -21.88 9.35
C MET A 123 -11.12 -21.70 9.32
N ASP A 124 -11.84 -22.61 9.95
CA ASP A 124 -13.30 -22.57 9.97
C ASP A 124 -13.80 -21.37 10.80
N VAL A 125 -14.19 -20.32 10.10
CA VAL A 125 -14.94 -19.23 10.73
C VAL A 125 -16.39 -19.66 10.80
N LEU A 126 -16.79 -20.07 11.96
CA LEU A 126 -18.20 -20.25 12.28
C LEU A 126 -18.87 -18.88 12.38
N PHE A 127 -20.01 -18.73 11.77
CA PHE A 127 -20.80 -17.51 11.89
C PHE A 127 -22.05 -17.75 12.73
N HIS A 128 -22.48 -16.72 13.41
CA HIS A 128 -23.74 -16.71 14.11
C HIS A 128 -24.89 -16.59 13.12
N LEU A 129 -25.63 -17.70 12.93
CA LEU A 129 -26.87 -17.72 12.17
C LEU A 129 -28.03 -17.56 13.13
N TRP A 130 -28.77 -16.47 12.98
CA TRP A 130 -29.93 -16.16 13.78
C TRP A 130 -31.18 -16.60 13.08
N LYS A 131 -31.97 -17.44 13.74
CA LYS A 131 -33.25 -17.98 13.26
C LYS A 131 -34.36 -17.64 14.22
N ILE A 132 -35.57 -17.41 13.71
CA ILE A 132 -36.75 -17.22 14.52
C ILE A 132 -37.17 -18.56 15.12
N ILE A 133 -37.53 -18.54 16.41
CA ILE A 133 -38.24 -19.62 17.07
C ILE A 133 -39.77 -19.32 16.99
N PRO A 134 -40.60 -20.20 16.40
CA PRO A 134 -42.04 -19.99 16.38
C PRO A 134 -42.60 -19.82 17.82
N CYS A 135 -43.35 -18.75 18.04
CA CYS A 135 -43.93 -18.44 19.34
C CYS A 135 -45.29 -17.75 19.14
N ASP A 136 -46.31 -18.17 19.88
CA ASP A 136 -47.71 -17.68 19.72
C ASP A 136 -47.93 -16.30 20.37
N ASN A 137 -46.98 -15.84 21.19
CA ASN A 137 -47.19 -14.61 22.02
C ASN A 137 -46.18 -13.49 21.79
N VAL A 138 -45.67 -13.37 20.54
CA VAL A 138 -44.57 -12.45 20.17
C VAL A 138 -44.93 -11.00 20.46
N GLU A 139 -46.16 -10.55 20.14
CA GLU A 139 -46.58 -9.17 20.31
C GLU A 139 -46.56 -8.73 21.77
N ALA A 140 -47.01 -9.59 22.69
CA ALA A 140 -46.99 -9.31 24.11
C ALA A 140 -45.55 -9.21 24.67
N LEU A 141 -44.64 -10.07 24.20
CA LEU A 141 -43.23 -10.10 24.63
C LEU A 141 -42.42 -8.93 24.10
N LEU A 142 -42.82 -8.36 22.96
CA LEU A 142 -42.10 -7.26 22.30
C LEU A 142 -42.74 -5.88 22.51
N LYS A 143 -43.92 -5.77 23.17
CA LYS A 143 -44.69 -4.56 23.35
C LYS A 143 -43.92 -3.35 23.88
N ARG A 144 -42.83 -3.56 24.63
CA ARG A 144 -42.06 -2.50 25.29
C ARG A 144 -40.80 -2.05 24.54
N SER A 145 -40.50 -2.58 23.35
CA SER A 145 -39.27 -2.23 22.65
C SER A 145 -39.41 -2.24 21.13
N ILE A 146 -39.52 -1.06 20.54
CA ILE A 146 -39.59 -0.85 19.09
C ILE A 146 -38.41 -1.48 18.39
N LYS A 147 -37.16 -1.29 18.89
CA LYS A 147 -35.96 -1.89 18.30
C LYS A 147 -36.01 -3.42 18.21
N GLN A 148 -36.63 -4.10 19.20
CA GLN A 148 -36.78 -5.56 19.17
C GLN A 148 -37.89 -6.00 18.22
N GLN A 149 -38.95 -5.20 18.08
CA GLN A 149 -40.02 -5.45 17.10
C GLN A 149 -39.43 -5.36 15.67
N ASP A 150 -38.71 -4.28 15.36
CA ASP A 150 -38.07 -4.11 14.04
C ASP A 150 -37.10 -5.24 13.73
N ALA A 151 -36.23 -5.60 14.69
CA ALA A 151 -35.30 -6.71 14.53
C ALA A 151 -36.01 -8.04 14.28
N TYR A 152 -37.10 -8.32 14.96
CA TYR A 152 -37.90 -9.52 14.78
C TYR A 152 -38.60 -9.54 13.41
N GLN A 153 -39.12 -8.41 12.93
CA GLN A 153 -39.70 -8.30 11.58
C GLN A 153 -38.65 -8.49 10.48
N ILE A 154 -37.45 -7.95 10.64
CA ILE A 154 -36.33 -8.17 9.70
C ILE A 154 -35.97 -9.66 9.67
N LEU A 155 -35.86 -10.33 10.82
CA LEU A 155 -35.59 -11.77 10.89
C LEU A 155 -36.71 -12.59 10.23
N LYS A 156 -37.96 -12.18 10.32
CA LYS A 156 -39.11 -12.83 9.70
C LYS A 156 -39.04 -12.86 8.18
N LEU A 157 -38.33 -11.89 7.56
CA LEU A 157 -38.06 -11.90 6.12
C LEU A 157 -37.05 -12.97 5.70
N HIS A 158 -36.36 -13.57 6.67
CA HIS A 158 -35.35 -14.59 6.45
C HIS A 158 -35.68 -15.91 7.18
N PRO A 159 -36.67 -16.67 6.74
CA PRO A 159 -37.15 -17.86 7.49
C PRO A 159 -36.08 -18.96 7.62
N ALA A 160 -35.12 -19.05 6.69
CA ALA A 160 -33.98 -19.96 6.76
C ALA A 160 -32.90 -19.52 7.78
N GLY A 161 -33.05 -18.33 8.36
CA GLY A 161 -32.07 -17.68 9.19
C GLY A 161 -31.21 -16.67 8.42
N THR A 162 -30.54 -15.79 9.14
CA THR A 162 -29.63 -14.78 8.55
C THR A 162 -28.45 -14.50 9.45
N THR A 163 -27.38 -14.01 8.85
CA THR A 163 -26.12 -13.74 9.57
C THR A 163 -26.18 -12.40 10.32
N GLU A 164 -25.43 -12.32 11.42
CA GLU A 164 -25.30 -11.10 12.20
C GLU A 164 -24.85 -9.89 11.36
N ASN A 165 -24.02 -10.14 10.33
CA ASN A 165 -23.57 -9.08 9.41
C ASN A 165 -24.71 -8.49 8.57
N ILE A 166 -25.62 -9.31 8.05
CA ILE A 166 -26.81 -8.84 7.31
C ILE A 166 -27.73 -8.06 8.24
N LEU A 167 -27.93 -8.54 9.45
CA LEU A 167 -28.75 -7.88 10.46
C LEU A 167 -28.17 -6.51 10.86
N ASN A 168 -26.86 -6.42 11.05
CA ASN A 168 -26.18 -5.16 11.35
C ASN A 168 -26.29 -4.15 10.18
N LEU A 169 -26.21 -4.60 8.92
CA LEU A 169 -26.45 -3.76 7.74
C LEU A 169 -27.90 -3.24 7.67
N SER A 170 -28.83 -4.01 8.24
CA SER A 170 -30.23 -3.62 8.36
C SER A 170 -30.55 -2.81 9.64
N GLY A 171 -29.50 -2.36 10.37
CA GLY A 171 -29.63 -1.53 11.56
C GLY A 171 -29.91 -2.31 12.86
N VAL A 172 -29.83 -3.64 12.85
CA VAL A 172 -30.07 -4.48 14.05
C VAL A 172 -28.76 -4.67 14.80
N GLU A 173 -28.71 -4.21 16.04
CA GLU A 173 -27.55 -4.34 16.94
C GLU A 173 -27.48 -5.75 17.55
N THR A 174 -26.27 -6.30 17.75
CA THR A 174 -26.02 -7.58 18.43
C THR A 174 -26.66 -7.65 19.82
N ALA A 175 -26.70 -6.54 20.55
CA ALA A 175 -27.34 -6.45 21.85
C ALA A 175 -28.86 -6.73 21.77
N THR A 176 -29.52 -6.26 20.71
CA THR A 176 -30.94 -6.50 20.44
C THR A 176 -31.19 -7.97 20.15
N LEU A 177 -30.33 -8.63 19.37
CA LEU A 177 -30.41 -10.06 19.06
C LEU A 177 -30.28 -10.92 20.31
N LYS A 178 -29.30 -10.64 21.16
CA LYS A 178 -29.12 -11.32 22.46
C LYS A 178 -30.33 -11.12 23.40
N ALA A 179 -30.97 -9.95 23.36
CA ALA A 179 -32.17 -9.70 24.12
C ALA A 179 -33.38 -10.50 23.61
N LEU A 180 -33.52 -10.66 22.29
CA LEU A 180 -34.52 -11.54 21.67
C LEU A 180 -34.27 -13.02 22.01
N GLN A 181 -33.02 -13.45 22.02
CA GLN A 181 -32.63 -14.82 22.39
C GLN A 181 -32.97 -15.11 23.87
N LYS A 182 -32.70 -14.18 24.78
CA LYS A 182 -33.12 -14.33 26.20
C LYS A 182 -34.62 -14.44 26.39
N LYS A 183 -35.40 -13.94 25.44
CA LYS A 183 -36.88 -14.06 25.44
C LYS A 183 -37.38 -15.35 24.73
N GLY A 184 -36.46 -16.17 24.21
CA GLY A 184 -36.81 -17.40 23.49
C GLY A 184 -37.44 -17.17 22.12
N LEU A 185 -37.31 -15.98 21.55
CA LEU A 185 -37.89 -15.61 20.26
C LEU A 185 -36.98 -15.89 19.07
N VAL A 186 -35.70 -16.01 19.30
CA VAL A 186 -34.67 -16.33 18.30
C VAL A 186 -33.64 -17.30 18.87
N ASP A 187 -33.13 -18.14 18.00
CA ASP A 187 -31.99 -19.02 18.28
C ASP A 187 -30.77 -18.55 17.48
N CYS A 188 -29.61 -18.85 18.05
CA CYS A 188 -28.31 -18.54 17.45
C CYS A 188 -27.52 -19.83 17.32
N THR A 189 -27.39 -20.34 16.10
CA THR A 189 -26.54 -21.50 15.80
C THR A 189 -25.21 -21.03 15.21
N LEU A 190 -24.14 -21.76 15.54
CA LEU A 190 -22.84 -21.59 14.89
C LEU A 190 -22.81 -22.52 13.66
N GLU A 191 -22.84 -21.93 12.49
CA GLU A 191 -22.80 -22.69 11.24
C GLU A 191 -21.57 -22.35 10.41
N PRO A 192 -20.99 -23.31 9.66
CA PRO A 192 -19.91 -23.02 8.73
C PRO A 192 -20.41 -22.15 7.58
N HIS A 193 -19.57 -21.26 7.07
CA HIS A 193 -19.90 -20.50 5.89
C HIS A 193 -20.11 -21.42 4.67
N ASP A 194 -21.21 -21.19 3.94
CA ASP A 194 -21.35 -21.74 2.59
C ASP A 194 -20.44 -20.93 1.65
N PHE A 195 -19.41 -21.58 1.14
CA PHE A 195 -18.44 -21.01 0.21
C PHE A 195 -18.71 -21.41 -1.25
N SER A 196 -19.89 -21.88 -1.57
CA SER A 196 -20.28 -22.17 -2.96
C SER A 196 -20.25 -20.88 -3.80
N PRO A 197 -19.57 -20.86 -4.97
CA PRO A 197 -19.51 -19.68 -5.81
C PRO A 197 -20.87 -19.37 -6.43
N ALA A 198 -21.33 -18.12 -6.30
CA ALA A 198 -22.53 -17.67 -6.97
C ALA A 198 -22.24 -17.32 -8.45
N PRO A 199 -23.18 -17.56 -9.38
CA PRO A 199 -23.02 -17.15 -10.76
C PRO A 199 -22.92 -15.62 -10.87
N VAL A 200 -21.95 -15.15 -11.64
CA VAL A 200 -21.74 -13.71 -11.81
C VAL A 200 -22.74 -13.16 -12.83
N GLN A 201 -23.47 -12.13 -12.46
CA GLN A 201 -24.41 -11.41 -13.30
C GLN A 201 -24.07 -9.92 -13.34
N LEU A 202 -24.39 -9.25 -14.46
CA LEU A 202 -24.30 -7.80 -14.53
C LEU A 202 -25.49 -7.18 -13.80
N ALA A 203 -25.18 -6.27 -12.87
CA ALA A 203 -26.19 -5.45 -12.17
C ALA A 203 -26.53 -4.18 -12.98
N GLN A 204 -25.59 -3.67 -13.77
CA GLN A 204 -25.76 -2.53 -14.66
C GLN A 204 -25.20 -2.80 -16.04
N MET A 205 -25.87 -2.25 -17.06
CA MET A 205 -25.36 -2.31 -18.43
C MET A 205 -24.02 -1.59 -18.56
N PRO A 206 -23.04 -2.17 -19.28
CA PRO A 206 -21.77 -1.55 -19.56
C PRO A 206 -21.93 -0.22 -20.33
N LEU A 207 -21.06 0.75 -20.03
CA LEU A 207 -20.98 1.97 -20.85
C LEU A 207 -20.37 1.64 -22.21
N THR A 208 -20.76 2.38 -23.23
CA THR A 208 -20.18 2.23 -24.59
C THR A 208 -18.73 2.68 -24.58
N LEU A 209 -17.83 1.80 -25.00
CA LEU A 209 -16.40 2.07 -25.12
C LEU A 209 -16.11 2.89 -26.38
N ASN A 210 -15.17 3.83 -26.29
CA ASN A 210 -14.58 4.46 -27.49
C ASN A 210 -13.57 3.51 -28.16
N GLU A 211 -13.03 3.92 -29.33
CA GLU A 211 -12.16 3.05 -30.12
C GLU A 211 -10.87 2.66 -29.42
N ASP A 212 -10.21 3.58 -28.69
CA ASP A 212 -9.00 3.25 -27.92
C ASP A 212 -9.30 2.24 -26.80
N GLN A 213 -10.41 2.43 -26.10
CA GLN A 213 -10.87 1.55 -25.03
C GLN A 213 -11.24 0.15 -25.57
N LYS A 214 -11.95 0.08 -26.71
CA LYS A 214 -12.28 -1.19 -27.38
C LYS A 214 -11.02 -1.97 -27.76
N LYS A 215 -10.06 -1.29 -28.42
CA LYS A 215 -8.79 -1.90 -28.81
C LYS A 215 -8.04 -2.42 -27.59
N ALA A 216 -7.91 -1.62 -26.53
CA ALA A 216 -7.25 -2.02 -25.30
C ALA A 216 -7.93 -3.25 -24.68
N THR A 217 -9.26 -3.24 -24.57
CA THR A 217 -10.03 -4.36 -24.06
C THR A 217 -9.78 -5.64 -24.86
N GLN A 218 -9.86 -5.55 -26.20
CA GLN A 218 -9.68 -6.71 -27.06
C GLN A 218 -8.27 -7.31 -26.96
N HIS A 219 -7.22 -6.45 -26.87
CA HIS A 219 -5.85 -6.97 -26.72
C HIS A 219 -5.67 -7.80 -25.44
N VAL A 220 -6.22 -7.34 -24.32
CA VAL A 220 -6.14 -8.09 -23.06
C VAL A 220 -6.96 -9.38 -23.12
N LEU A 221 -8.17 -9.33 -23.70
CA LEU A 221 -9.03 -10.51 -23.85
C LEU A 221 -8.42 -11.56 -24.76
N ASN A 222 -7.67 -11.21 -25.78
CA ASN A 222 -6.97 -12.16 -26.63
C ASN A 222 -5.88 -12.94 -25.89
N ALA A 223 -5.43 -12.46 -24.73
CA ALA A 223 -4.41 -13.10 -23.89
C ALA A 223 -4.97 -13.86 -22.68
N GLN A 224 -6.29 -14.12 -22.61
CA GLN A 224 -6.95 -14.67 -21.41
C GLN A 224 -6.43 -16.01 -20.90
N HIS A 225 -5.76 -16.80 -21.74
CA HIS A 225 -5.30 -18.16 -21.38
C HIS A 225 -3.78 -18.27 -21.41
N GLN A 226 -3.07 -17.16 -21.43
CA GLN A 226 -1.62 -17.12 -21.42
C GLN A 226 -1.11 -15.90 -20.63
N TYR A 227 0.12 -15.99 -20.15
CA TYR A 227 0.76 -14.83 -19.56
C TYR A 227 1.09 -13.80 -20.62
N GLN A 228 0.52 -12.62 -20.46
CA GLN A 228 0.93 -11.40 -21.14
C GLN A 228 0.72 -10.22 -20.21
N ALA A 229 1.68 -9.32 -20.16
CA ALA A 229 1.61 -8.15 -19.29
C ALA A 229 1.40 -6.88 -20.14
N PHE A 230 0.50 -6.02 -19.67
CA PHE A 230 0.06 -4.82 -20.37
C PHE A 230 0.24 -3.58 -19.49
N LEU A 231 0.62 -2.47 -20.12
CA LEU A 231 0.57 -1.14 -19.52
C LEU A 231 -0.56 -0.33 -20.16
N LEU A 232 -1.64 -0.09 -19.42
CA LEU A 232 -2.73 0.80 -19.83
C LEU A 232 -2.37 2.25 -19.46
N ASP A 233 -1.71 2.92 -20.38
CA ASP A 233 -1.30 4.32 -20.28
C ASP A 233 -2.44 5.22 -20.77
N GLY A 234 -3.20 5.77 -19.85
CA GLY A 234 -4.38 6.57 -20.19
C GLY A 234 -4.47 7.85 -19.39
N LEU A 235 -4.77 8.95 -20.05
CA LEU A 235 -4.95 10.26 -19.42
C LEU A 235 -5.89 10.19 -18.20
N THR A 236 -5.72 11.11 -17.24
CA THR A 236 -6.67 11.24 -16.13
C THR A 236 -8.08 11.48 -16.69
N GLY A 237 -9.03 10.62 -16.34
CA GLY A 237 -10.40 10.68 -16.88
C GLY A 237 -10.57 10.01 -18.26
N SER A 238 -9.61 9.23 -18.76
CA SER A 238 -9.73 8.48 -20.02
C SER A 238 -10.64 7.23 -19.93
N GLY A 239 -11.20 6.94 -18.76
CA GLY A 239 -12.08 5.78 -18.55
C GLY A 239 -11.35 4.45 -18.37
N LYS A 240 -10.12 4.43 -17.85
CA LYS A 240 -9.38 3.19 -17.52
C LYS A 240 -10.23 2.20 -16.72
N THR A 241 -10.96 2.70 -15.72
CA THR A 241 -11.84 1.85 -14.91
C THR A 241 -12.90 1.13 -15.74
N GLU A 242 -13.46 1.79 -16.77
CA GLU A 242 -14.45 1.14 -17.64
C GLU A 242 -13.81 0.02 -18.49
N VAL A 243 -12.59 0.22 -18.96
CA VAL A 243 -11.78 -0.86 -19.61
C VAL A 243 -11.60 -2.03 -18.66
N TYR A 244 -11.23 -1.78 -17.40
CA TYR A 244 -11.13 -2.85 -16.40
C TYR A 244 -12.44 -3.61 -16.24
N LEU A 245 -13.56 -2.89 -16.06
CA LEU A 245 -14.88 -3.51 -15.83
C LEU A 245 -15.34 -4.37 -17.02
N HIS A 246 -15.03 -3.95 -18.27
CA HIS A 246 -15.32 -4.76 -19.46
C HIS A 246 -14.49 -6.04 -19.51
N ILE A 247 -13.17 -5.95 -19.29
CA ILE A 247 -12.28 -7.12 -19.27
C ILE A 247 -12.70 -8.08 -18.15
N MET A 248 -12.93 -7.55 -16.95
CA MET A 248 -13.38 -8.33 -15.80
C MET A 248 -14.66 -9.10 -16.10
N HIS A 249 -15.63 -8.47 -16.76
CA HIS A 249 -16.88 -9.13 -17.10
C HIS A 249 -16.67 -10.40 -17.91
N GLU A 250 -15.83 -10.35 -18.95
CA GLU A 250 -15.55 -11.52 -19.80
C GLU A 250 -14.77 -12.62 -19.05
N VAL A 251 -13.85 -12.25 -18.17
CA VAL A 251 -13.10 -13.20 -17.32
C VAL A 251 -14.02 -13.86 -16.29
N LEU A 252 -14.89 -13.08 -15.68
CA LEU A 252 -15.85 -13.58 -14.66
C LEU A 252 -16.91 -14.49 -15.26
N LYS A 253 -17.37 -14.26 -16.50
CA LYS A 253 -18.28 -15.19 -17.24
C LYS A 253 -17.69 -16.58 -17.39
N GLN A 254 -16.37 -16.72 -17.45
CA GLN A 254 -15.69 -18.02 -17.53
C GLN A 254 -15.55 -18.71 -16.18
N GLY A 255 -16.15 -18.16 -15.12
CA GLY A 255 -16.05 -18.67 -13.75
C GLY A 255 -14.69 -18.45 -13.10
N LYS A 256 -13.82 -17.60 -13.69
CA LYS A 256 -12.52 -17.26 -13.13
C LYS A 256 -12.61 -16.12 -12.14
N GLN A 257 -11.59 -16.00 -11.27
CA GLN A 257 -11.46 -14.94 -10.30
C GLN A 257 -10.61 -13.77 -10.86
N VAL A 258 -10.88 -12.56 -10.39
CA VAL A 258 -10.12 -11.37 -10.73
C VAL A 258 -9.53 -10.75 -9.47
N LEU A 259 -8.22 -10.51 -9.48
CA LEU A 259 -7.52 -9.75 -8.45
C LEU A 259 -7.32 -8.32 -8.90
N VAL A 260 -7.88 -7.36 -8.17
CA VAL A 260 -7.70 -5.92 -8.40
C VAL A 260 -6.93 -5.33 -7.23
N LEU A 261 -5.74 -4.84 -7.49
CA LEU A 261 -4.95 -4.08 -6.52
C LEU A 261 -5.17 -2.59 -6.72
N VAL A 262 -5.42 -1.90 -5.63
CA VAL A 262 -5.55 -0.44 -5.59
C VAL A 262 -4.62 0.12 -4.50
N PRO A 263 -4.13 1.36 -4.63
CA PRO A 263 -3.41 2.03 -3.55
C PRO A 263 -4.26 2.10 -2.27
N GLU A 264 -3.64 2.12 -1.09
CA GLU A 264 -4.39 2.18 0.19
C GLU A 264 -5.40 3.33 0.23
N ILE A 265 -5.03 4.50 -0.30
CA ILE A 265 -5.90 5.68 -0.39
C ILE A 265 -6.98 5.51 -1.48
N GLY A 266 -6.76 4.62 -2.44
CA GLY A 266 -7.69 4.35 -3.57
C GLY A 266 -8.86 3.44 -3.19
N LEU A 267 -8.78 2.71 -2.08
CA LEU A 267 -9.84 1.82 -1.62
C LEU A 267 -10.96 2.62 -0.88
N THR A 268 -11.63 3.48 -1.62
CA THR A 268 -12.71 4.31 -1.08
C THR A 268 -14.07 3.61 -1.21
N PRO A 269 -15.08 4.02 -0.41
CA PRO A 269 -16.45 3.52 -0.58
C PRO A 269 -16.98 3.70 -2.01
N GLN A 270 -16.56 4.77 -2.70
CA GLN A 270 -16.93 5.04 -4.10
C GLN A 270 -16.31 4.02 -5.06
N THR A 271 -15.04 3.67 -4.87
CA THR A 271 -14.38 2.62 -5.66
C THR A 271 -15.10 1.28 -5.48
N ILE A 272 -15.35 0.89 -4.22
CA ILE A 272 -16.07 -0.34 -3.91
C ILE A 272 -17.49 -0.33 -4.52
N SER A 273 -18.19 0.79 -4.41
CA SER A 273 -19.54 0.97 -4.97
C SER A 273 -19.57 0.78 -6.49
N ARG A 274 -18.54 1.24 -7.23
CA ARG A 274 -18.44 1.04 -8.69
C ARG A 274 -18.40 -0.44 -9.08
N PHE A 275 -17.65 -1.25 -8.35
CA PHE A 275 -17.61 -2.70 -8.61
C PHE A 275 -18.92 -3.37 -8.22
N LYS A 276 -19.49 -3.01 -7.05
CA LYS A 276 -20.78 -3.55 -6.57
C LYS A 276 -21.95 -3.16 -7.47
N SER A 277 -21.97 -1.95 -8.02
CA SER A 277 -23.03 -1.52 -8.93
C SER A 277 -22.93 -2.17 -10.32
N ARG A 278 -21.71 -2.58 -10.74
CA ARG A 278 -21.52 -3.26 -12.03
C ARG A 278 -21.79 -4.76 -11.95
N PHE A 279 -21.36 -5.44 -10.89
CA PHE A 279 -21.40 -6.90 -10.76
C PHE A 279 -22.23 -7.32 -9.56
N ASN A 280 -23.17 -8.23 -9.81
CA ASN A 280 -23.91 -8.93 -8.77
C ASN A 280 -23.17 -10.23 -8.43
N CYS A 281 -22.08 -10.11 -7.66
CA CYS A 281 -21.28 -11.24 -7.19
C CYS A 281 -20.58 -10.91 -5.87
N ASP A 282 -20.05 -11.91 -5.19
CA ASP A 282 -19.29 -11.73 -3.97
C ASP A 282 -17.94 -11.06 -4.26
N ILE A 283 -17.65 -10.01 -3.51
CA ILE A 283 -16.41 -9.23 -3.57
C ILE A 283 -15.69 -9.33 -2.22
N ALA A 284 -14.53 -9.96 -2.20
CA ALA A 284 -13.66 -9.98 -1.02
C ALA A 284 -12.82 -8.69 -0.95
N LEU A 285 -12.91 -7.97 0.17
CA LEU A 285 -12.13 -6.75 0.43
C LEU A 285 -10.95 -7.08 1.34
N LEU A 286 -9.72 -6.74 0.93
CA LEU A 286 -8.49 -7.05 1.67
C LEU A 286 -7.64 -5.78 1.86
N HIS A 287 -7.75 -5.14 3.03
CA HIS A 287 -6.99 -3.93 3.36
C HIS A 287 -6.65 -3.82 4.85
N SER A 288 -5.74 -2.90 5.20
CA SER A 288 -5.23 -2.70 6.56
C SER A 288 -6.29 -2.26 7.57
N GLY A 289 -7.35 -1.58 7.15
CA GLY A 289 -8.43 -1.09 8.01
C GLY A 289 -9.47 -2.13 8.46
N LEU A 290 -9.36 -3.40 8.00
CA LEU A 290 -10.23 -4.47 8.45
C LEU A 290 -9.79 -5.00 9.81
N ASN A 291 -10.76 -5.35 10.67
CA ASN A 291 -10.47 -6.16 11.85
C ASN A 291 -10.07 -7.60 11.44
N ASP A 292 -9.43 -8.33 12.34
CA ASP A 292 -8.84 -9.64 12.04
C ASP A 292 -9.88 -10.68 11.59
N SER A 293 -11.10 -10.68 12.16
CA SER A 293 -12.18 -11.60 11.77
C SER A 293 -12.69 -11.33 10.36
N LYS A 294 -12.94 -10.05 10.00
CA LYS A 294 -13.38 -9.69 8.65
C LYS A 294 -12.30 -9.96 7.62
N ARG A 295 -11.02 -9.75 7.98
CA ARG A 295 -9.88 -10.07 7.10
C ARG A 295 -9.78 -11.56 6.86
N LEU A 296 -9.94 -12.40 7.89
CA LEU A 296 -9.96 -13.84 7.75
C LEU A 296 -11.13 -14.31 6.87
N GLN A 297 -12.34 -13.79 7.09
CA GLN A 297 -13.50 -14.09 6.27
C GLN A 297 -13.31 -13.74 4.79
N ALA A 298 -12.81 -12.52 4.50
CA ALA A 298 -12.54 -12.10 3.13
C ALA A 298 -11.46 -12.97 2.45
N TRP A 299 -10.42 -13.35 3.22
CA TRP A 299 -9.37 -14.24 2.75
C TRP A 299 -9.91 -15.65 2.43
N GLN A 300 -10.79 -16.19 3.28
CA GLN A 300 -11.44 -17.49 3.04
C GLN A 300 -12.35 -17.46 1.80
N GLN A 301 -13.15 -16.38 1.64
CA GLN A 301 -13.98 -16.21 0.45
C GLN A 301 -13.15 -16.17 -0.84
N ALA A 302 -11.96 -15.61 -0.78
CA ALA A 302 -11.03 -15.59 -1.89
C ALA A 302 -10.42 -16.98 -2.16
N GLN A 303 -9.90 -17.63 -1.11
CA GLN A 303 -9.22 -18.93 -1.18
C GLN A 303 -10.17 -20.09 -1.58
N THR A 304 -11.41 -20.07 -1.14
CA THR A 304 -12.42 -21.08 -1.55
C THR A 304 -13.00 -20.80 -2.95
N GLY A 305 -12.73 -19.63 -3.52
CA GLY A 305 -13.28 -19.20 -4.80
C GLY A 305 -14.72 -18.70 -4.73
N LYS A 306 -15.33 -18.52 -3.54
CA LYS A 306 -16.65 -17.91 -3.38
C LYS A 306 -16.66 -16.49 -3.90
N ALA A 307 -15.70 -15.67 -3.47
CA ALA A 307 -15.54 -14.35 -4.04
C ALA A 307 -14.95 -14.44 -5.45
N SER A 308 -15.68 -13.90 -6.41
CA SER A 308 -15.24 -13.81 -7.80
C SER A 308 -14.32 -12.63 -8.04
N ILE A 309 -14.46 -11.53 -7.27
CA ILE A 309 -13.63 -10.34 -7.33
C ILE A 309 -12.92 -10.17 -5.99
N ILE A 310 -11.61 -10.04 -6.05
CA ILE A 310 -10.77 -9.72 -4.89
C ILE A 310 -10.25 -8.31 -5.09
N LEU A 311 -10.70 -7.38 -4.25
CA LEU A 311 -10.28 -6.00 -4.27
C LEU A 311 -9.44 -5.72 -3.04
N GLY A 312 -8.18 -5.40 -3.22
CA GLY A 312 -7.29 -5.24 -2.09
C GLY A 312 -6.14 -4.26 -2.30
N THR A 313 -5.41 -4.03 -1.23
CA THR A 313 -4.16 -3.28 -1.25
C THR A 313 -2.97 -4.21 -1.51
N ARG A 314 -1.77 -3.69 -1.47
CA ARG A 314 -0.51 -4.39 -1.76
C ARG A 314 -0.45 -5.86 -1.31
N SER A 315 -0.81 -6.15 -0.05
CA SER A 315 -0.68 -7.50 0.51
C SER A 315 -1.66 -8.53 -0.08
N ALA A 316 -2.74 -8.11 -0.72
CA ALA A 316 -3.69 -9.01 -1.36
C ALA A 316 -3.06 -9.82 -2.51
N ILE A 317 -1.89 -9.42 -3.01
CA ILE A 317 -1.15 -10.13 -4.06
C ILE A 317 -0.76 -11.57 -3.65
N TYR A 318 -0.66 -11.87 -2.37
CA TYR A 318 -0.31 -13.21 -1.86
C TYR A 318 -1.51 -14.05 -1.44
N THR A 319 -2.74 -13.56 -1.61
CA THR A 319 -3.94 -14.34 -1.26
C THR A 319 -4.11 -15.53 -2.20
N PRO A 320 -4.34 -16.76 -1.71
CA PRO A 320 -4.64 -17.91 -2.55
C PRO A 320 -5.90 -17.69 -3.38
N LEU A 321 -5.82 -17.97 -4.68
CA LEU A 321 -6.89 -17.77 -5.65
C LEU A 321 -6.91 -18.95 -6.63
N PRO A 322 -7.74 -19.97 -6.39
CA PRO A 322 -7.68 -21.23 -7.14
C PRO A 322 -8.09 -21.08 -8.62
N ARG A 323 -8.80 -20.01 -8.96
CA ARG A 323 -9.31 -19.79 -10.33
C ARG A 323 -8.89 -18.43 -10.88
N LEU A 324 -7.71 -17.92 -10.49
CA LEU A 324 -7.24 -16.62 -10.96
C LEU A 324 -7.16 -16.56 -12.49
N GLY A 325 -7.79 -15.56 -13.08
CA GLY A 325 -7.82 -15.35 -14.54
C GLY A 325 -7.35 -13.99 -14.99
N LEU A 326 -7.17 -13.02 -14.06
CA LEU A 326 -6.74 -11.67 -14.37
C LEU A 326 -6.18 -10.98 -13.13
N ILE A 327 -5.08 -10.26 -13.28
CA ILE A 327 -4.55 -9.36 -12.25
C ILE A 327 -4.58 -7.93 -12.80
N ILE A 328 -5.17 -7.00 -12.05
CA ILE A 328 -5.20 -5.57 -12.36
C ILE A 328 -4.49 -4.82 -11.24
N LEU A 329 -3.57 -3.93 -11.58
CA LEU A 329 -3.02 -2.92 -10.68
C LEU A 329 -3.44 -1.55 -11.18
N ASP A 330 -4.31 -0.88 -10.43
CA ASP A 330 -4.67 0.51 -10.73
C ASP A 330 -3.66 1.45 -10.08
N GLU A 331 -3.36 2.57 -10.75
CA GLU A 331 -2.32 3.55 -10.36
C GLU A 331 -0.98 2.87 -10.03
N GLU A 332 -0.44 2.06 -10.96
CA GLU A 332 0.73 1.19 -10.77
C GLU A 332 1.99 1.91 -10.27
N HIS A 333 2.09 3.22 -10.54
CA HIS A 333 3.17 4.10 -10.10
C HIS A 333 3.14 4.44 -8.62
N ASP A 334 2.05 4.08 -7.90
CA ASP A 334 1.88 4.47 -6.52
C ASP A 334 2.91 3.83 -5.59
N LEU A 335 3.57 4.66 -4.77
CA LEU A 335 4.62 4.22 -3.85
C LEU A 335 4.13 3.24 -2.78
N SER A 336 2.81 3.19 -2.51
CA SER A 336 2.24 2.25 -1.54
C SER A 336 2.34 0.78 -1.97
N TYR A 337 2.62 0.52 -3.26
CA TYR A 337 2.89 -0.83 -3.75
C TYR A 337 4.26 -1.38 -3.33
N LYS A 338 5.19 -0.53 -2.92
CA LYS A 338 6.45 -0.94 -2.30
C LYS A 338 6.32 -0.96 -0.78
N GLN A 339 6.62 -2.10 -0.14
CA GLN A 339 6.73 -2.21 1.32
C GLN A 339 7.99 -1.49 1.79
N GLN A 340 7.85 -0.60 2.77
CA GLN A 340 8.98 0.22 3.25
C GLN A 340 9.72 -0.40 4.44
N GLU A 341 9.06 -1.29 5.20
CA GLU A 341 9.61 -1.92 6.39
C GLU A 341 9.47 -3.45 6.33
N GLY A 342 10.35 -4.16 7.01
CA GLY A 342 10.36 -5.62 7.04
C GLY A 342 10.62 -6.21 5.65
N PHE A 343 9.76 -7.06 5.17
CA PHE A 343 9.82 -7.66 3.84
C PHE A 343 9.49 -6.63 2.75
N ARG A 344 10.53 -6.03 2.13
CA ARG A 344 10.42 -4.88 1.20
C ARG A 344 10.12 -5.30 -0.24
N TYR A 345 9.04 -6.03 -0.47
CA TYR A 345 8.61 -6.40 -1.82
C TYR A 345 7.86 -5.26 -2.55
N HIS A 346 7.79 -5.34 -3.87
CA HIS A 346 6.98 -4.46 -4.71
C HIS A 346 5.83 -5.27 -5.33
N ALA A 347 4.58 -4.88 -5.08
CA ALA A 347 3.41 -5.65 -5.54
C ALA A 347 3.30 -5.73 -7.06
N ARG A 348 3.78 -4.73 -7.82
CA ARG A 348 3.85 -4.78 -9.29
C ARG A 348 4.72 -5.95 -9.76
N ASP A 349 5.92 -6.09 -9.22
CA ASP A 349 6.87 -7.11 -9.67
C ASP A 349 6.38 -8.50 -9.27
N VAL A 350 5.80 -8.61 -8.07
CA VAL A 350 5.15 -9.85 -7.60
C VAL A 350 3.94 -10.19 -8.48
N ALA A 351 3.14 -9.19 -8.92
CA ALA A 351 2.00 -9.42 -9.81
C ALA A 351 2.42 -9.92 -11.18
N LEU A 352 3.48 -9.35 -11.77
CA LEU A 352 4.04 -9.81 -13.04
C LEU A 352 4.51 -11.26 -12.93
N TYR A 353 5.23 -11.61 -11.86
CA TYR A 353 5.69 -12.96 -11.65
C TYR A 353 4.53 -13.94 -11.35
N ARG A 354 3.53 -13.51 -10.55
CA ARG A 354 2.33 -14.29 -10.28
C ARG A 354 1.54 -14.58 -11.54
N GLY A 355 1.33 -13.57 -12.40
CA GLY A 355 0.68 -13.76 -13.70
C GLY A 355 1.42 -14.78 -14.58
N HIS A 356 2.77 -14.73 -14.57
CA HIS A 356 3.60 -15.70 -15.27
C HIS A 356 3.43 -17.13 -14.73
N LEU A 357 3.47 -17.32 -13.41
CA LEU A 357 3.28 -18.63 -12.77
C LEU A 357 1.89 -19.22 -13.05
N GLN A 358 0.85 -18.38 -13.07
CA GLN A 358 -0.54 -18.81 -13.20
C GLN A 358 -1.07 -18.75 -14.63
N GLY A 359 -0.24 -18.33 -15.60
CA GLY A 359 -0.61 -18.25 -17.00
C GLY A 359 -1.79 -17.31 -17.28
N CYS A 360 -1.85 -16.17 -16.60
CA CYS A 360 -2.93 -15.20 -16.77
C CYS A 360 -2.43 -13.78 -17.09
N PRO A 361 -3.24 -12.95 -17.78
CA PRO A 361 -2.86 -11.59 -18.10
C PRO A 361 -2.73 -10.70 -16.85
N VAL A 362 -1.78 -9.75 -16.92
CA VAL A 362 -1.57 -8.71 -15.92
C VAL A 362 -1.73 -7.34 -16.56
N LEU A 363 -2.62 -6.52 -16.04
CA LEU A 363 -2.92 -5.18 -16.53
C LEU A 363 -2.48 -4.12 -15.50
N LEU A 364 -1.45 -3.36 -15.84
CA LEU A 364 -0.97 -2.23 -15.06
C LEU A 364 -1.60 -0.95 -15.60
N GLY A 365 -2.36 -0.23 -14.80
CA GLY A 365 -3.03 0.98 -15.25
C GLY A 365 -2.50 2.23 -14.54
N SER A 366 -2.25 3.28 -15.32
CA SER A 366 -1.82 4.57 -14.78
C SER A 366 -2.10 5.72 -15.75
N ALA A 367 -2.27 6.93 -15.18
CA ALA A 367 -2.22 8.16 -15.95
C ALA A 367 -0.80 8.73 -16.05
N THR A 368 0.07 8.29 -15.18
CA THR A 368 1.47 8.70 -15.05
C THR A 368 2.32 7.46 -14.77
N PRO A 369 2.45 6.54 -15.75
CA PRO A 369 3.21 5.30 -15.55
C PRO A 369 4.61 5.55 -15.01
N SER A 370 5.10 4.62 -14.18
CA SER A 370 6.45 4.69 -13.66
C SER A 370 7.50 4.55 -14.77
N ILE A 371 8.66 5.16 -14.58
CA ILE A 371 9.80 5.04 -15.50
C ILE A 371 10.22 3.57 -15.65
N ASP A 372 10.11 2.78 -14.58
CA ASP A 372 10.36 1.34 -14.62
C ASP A 372 9.38 0.63 -15.58
N SER A 373 8.08 0.98 -15.55
CA SER A 373 7.08 0.39 -16.44
C SER A 373 7.28 0.79 -17.90
N TYR A 374 7.68 2.03 -18.18
CA TYR A 374 8.05 2.44 -19.54
C TYR A 374 9.29 1.70 -20.05
N HIS A 375 10.29 1.48 -19.19
CA HIS A 375 11.44 0.65 -19.56
C HIS A 375 11.06 -0.81 -19.85
N LEU A 376 10.11 -1.38 -19.13
CA LEU A 376 9.58 -2.71 -19.44
C LEU A 376 8.85 -2.74 -20.79
N VAL A 377 8.22 -1.63 -21.21
CA VAL A 377 7.65 -1.49 -22.56
C VAL A 377 8.78 -1.42 -23.61
N GLU A 378 9.83 -0.61 -23.39
CA GLU A 378 10.98 -0.52 -24.31
C GLU A 378 11.67 -1.87 -24.51
N THR A 379 11.72 -2.69 -23.46
CA THR A 379 12.35 -4.04 -23.52
C THR A 379 11.38 -5.15 -23.97
N GLY A 380 10.15 -4.81 -24.38
CA GLY A 380 9.15 -5.76 -24.86
C GLY A 380 8.54 -6.67 -23.79
N LYS A 381 8.79 -6.39 -22.51
CA LYS A 381 8.22 -7.16 -21.37
C LYS A 381 6.79 -6.72 -21.03
N LEU A 382 6.40 -5.52 -21.41
CA LEU A 382 5.03 -5.01 -21.33
C LEU A 382 4.56 -4.56 -22.70
N THR A 383 3.30 -4.82 -23.02
CA THR A 383 2.62 -4.27 -24.20
C THR A 383 1.91 -2.98 -23.81
N ALA A 384 2.26 -1.86 -24.44
CA ALA A 384 1.62 -0.58 -24.16
C ALA A 384 0.25 -0.49 -24.85
N LEU A 385 -0.78 -0.13 -24.07
CA LEU A 385 -2.14 0.17 -24.51
C LEU A 385 -2.42 1.63 -24.18
N GLN A 386 -2.70 2.47 -25.17
CA GLN A 386 -2.84 3.91 -24.96
C GLN A 386 -4.28 4.35 -25.04
N LEU A 387 -4.71 5.18 -24.06
CA LEU A 387 -6.00 5.87 -24.06
C LEU A 387 -5.74 7.38 -24.18
N ASN A 388 -5.78 7.89 -25.40
CA ASN A 388 -5.38 9.27 -25.70
C ASN A 388 -6.52 10.28 -25.54
N GLN A 389 -7.76 9.81 -25.35
CA GLN A 389 -8.93 10.67 -25.21
C GLN A 389 -9.49 10.59 -23.79
N ARG A 390 -9.95 11.72 -23.26
CA ARG A 390 -10.76 11.72 -22.04
C ARG A 390 -12.17 11.21 -22.33
N ALA A 391 -12.76 10.52 -21.39
CA ALA A 391 -14.18 10.17 -21.44
C ALA A 391 -15.03 11.46 -21.37
N GLY A 392 -15.99 11.61 -22.29
CA GLY A 392 -16.72 12.86 -22.49
C GLY A 392 -15.88 13.92 -23.24
N HIS A 393 -16.34 15.16 -23.25
CA HIS A 393 -15.67 16.27 -23.96
C HIS A 393 -14.76 17.13 -23.06
N ALA A 394 -14.31 16.59 -21.91
CA ALA A 394 -13.51 17.34 -20.97
C ALA A 394 -12.10 17.66 -21.54
N LEU A 395 -11.76 18.94 -21.58
CA LEU A 395 -10.47 19.44 -22.04
C LEU A 395 -9.37 19.23 -20.98
N LEU A 396 -8.11 19.13 -21.43
CA LEU A 396 -6.97 19.17 -20.50
C LEU A 396 -6.87 20.58 -19.87
N PRO A 397 -6.55 20.68 -18.58
CA PRO A 397 -6.38 21.97 -17.95
C PRO A 397 -5.14 22.68 -18.50
N LYS A 398 -5.21 24.01 -18.59
CA LYS A 398 -4.08 24.82 -18.99
C LYS A 398 -3.15 25.05 -17.81
N MET A 399 -1.85 24.74 -17.96
CA MET A 399 -0.83 24.96 -16.93
C MET A 399 -0.17 26.31 -17.09
N HIS A 400 0.08 26.99 -15.98
CA HIS A 400 0.72 28.31 -15.89
C HIS A 400 1.82 28.27 -14.85
N LEU A 401 3.02 28.80 -15.19
CA LEU A 401 4.11 28.99 -14.23
C LEU A 401 4.04 30.39 -13.61
N ILE A 402 4.29 30.45 -12.32
CA ILE A 402 4.49 31.70 -11.58
C ILE A 402 5.94 31.70 -11.09
N ASP A 403 6.73 32.63 -11.62
CA ASP A 403 8.12 32.81 -11.23
C ASP A 403 8.23 33.57 -9.88
N LEU A 404 8.61 32.81 -8.85
CA LEU A 404 8.77 33.34 -7.50
C LEU A 404 10.02 34.25 -7.32
N LYS A 405 10.88 34.38 -8.34
CA LYS A 405 12.02 35.34 -8.30
C LYS A 405 11.55 36.78 -8.49
N ILE A 406 10.46 36.97 -9.24
CA ILE A 406 9.97 38.30 -9.65
C ILE A 406 8.69 38.72 -8.93
N VAL A 407 8.01 37.82 -8.23
CA VAL A 407 6.77 38.11 -7.51
C VAL A 407 6.92 37.94 -6.00
N LYS A 408 6.31 38.84 -5.25
CA LYS A 408 6.26 38.74 -3.78
C LYS A 408 5.27 37.65 -3.37
N LYS A 409 5.60 36.88 -2.36
CA LYS A 409 4.72 35.87 -1.73
C LYS A 409 4.49 36.23 -0.26
N GLN A 410 3.27 35.99 0.21
CA GLN A 410 2.88 36.07 1.61
C GLN A 410 2.39 34.70 2.07
N HIS A 411 2.94 34.18 3.15
CA HIS A 411 2.63 32.85 3.70
C HIS A 411 2.66 31.70 2.66
N GLY A 412 3.55 31.82 1.64
CA GLY A 412 3.72 30.82 0.58
C GLY A 412 2.84 31.01 -0.65
N ILE A 413 1.95 32.01 -0.67
CA ILE A 413 1.05 32.30 -1.80
C ILE A 413 1.49 33.61 -2.47
N SER A 414 1.63 33.61 -3.80
CA SER A 414 2.01 34.80 -4.57
C SER A 414 0.81 35.69 -4.87
N GLN A 415 1.03 37.00 -5.02
CA GLN A 415 -0.02 37.96 -5.32
C GLN A 415 -0.80 37.65 -6.61
N PRO A 416 -0.16 37.25 -7.74
CA PRO A 416 -0.91 36.81 -8.93
C PRO A 416 -1.80 35.60 -8.69
N LEU A 417 -1.41 34.66 -7.82
CA LEU A 417 -2.24 33.53 -7.48
C LEU A 417 -3.45 33.92 -6.65
N ILE A 418 -3.29 34.87 -5.69
CA ILE A 418 -4.40 35.41 -4.89
C ILE A 418 -5.47 36.02 -5.80
N GLU A 419 -5.07 36.76 -6.83
CA GLU A 419 -6.00 37.35 -7.81
C GLU A 419 -6.77 36.29 -8.60
N GLN A 420 -6.09 35.21 -9.01
CA GLN A 420 -6.76 34.11 -9.72
C GLN A 420 -7.72 33.34 -8.81
N ILE A 421 -7.39 33.14 -7.54
CA ILE A 421 -8.28 32.55 -6.54
C ILE A 421 -9.54 33.43 -6.40
N LYS A 422 -9.38 34.77 -6.23
CA LYS A 422 -10.48 35.70 -6.12
C LYS A 422 -11.41 35.65 -7.34
N ASN A 423 -10.85 35.65 -8.55
CA ASN A 423 -11.60 35.57 -9.80
C ASN A 423 -12.38 34.25 -9.92
N THR A 424 -11.81 33.14 -9.45
CA THR A 424 -12.47 31.82 -9.49
C THR A 424 -13.62 31.74 -8.51
N LEU A 425 -13.43 32.21 -7.28
CA LEU A 425 -14.49 32.25 -6.28
C LEU A 425 -15.66 33.16 -6.69
N ALA A 426 -15.35 34.31 -7.35
CA ALA A 426 -16.36 35.21 -7.89
C ALA A 426 -17.22 34.55 -8.99
N ARG A 427 -16.70 33.59 -9.74
CA ARG A 427 -17.45 32.75 -10.68
C ARG A 427 -18.25 31.63 -10.03
N LYS A 428 -18.28 31.57 -8.69
CA LYS A 428 -18.93 30.53 -7.89
C LYS A 428 -18.34 29.14 -8.10
N GLU A 429 -17.05 29.07 -8.43
CA GLU A 429 -16.30 27.84 -8.65
C GLU A 429 -15.43 27.51 -7.42
N GLN A 430 -14.88 26.30 -7.39
CA GLN A 430 -14.00 25.83 -6.30
C GLN A 430 -12.53 25.90 -6.69
N VAL A 431 -11.70 26.15 -5.70
CA VAL A 431 -10.24 26.23 -5.81
C VAL A 431 -9.62 25.07 -5.03
N LEU A 432 -8.61 24.40 -5.59
CA LEU A 432 -7.80 23.41 -4.90
C LEU A 432 -6.37 23.95 -4.75
N ILE A 433 -5.91 24.10 -3.52
CA ILE A 433 -4.54 24.47 -3.19
C ILE A 433 -3.83 23.23 -2.67
N PHE A 434 -2.85 22.78 -3.42
CA PHE A 434 -2.04 21.63 -3.09
C PHE A 434 -0.70 22.06 -2.50
N LEU A 435 -0.40 21.56 -1.30
CA LEU A 435 0.89 21.72 -0.64
C LEU A 435 1.73 20.47 -0.86
N ASN A 436 2.81 20.58 -1.60
CA ASN A 436 3.78 19.50 -1.78
C ASN A 436 4.64 19.35 -0.53
N ARG A 437 4.05 18.81 0.55
CA ARG A 437 4.77 18.59 1.81
C ARG A 437 5.10 17.12 2.03
N ARG A 438 6.35 16.78 1.79
CA ARG A 438 7.06 15.78 2.56
C ARG A 438 8.08 16.53 3.41
N GLY A 439 7.85 16.67 4.72
CA GLY A 439 8.89 16.91 5.68
C GLY A 439 9.10 18.31 6.27
N TYR A 440 8.24 19.32 6.04
CA TYR A 440 8.37 20.61 6.75
C TYR A 440 7.28 20.78 7.81
N ALA A 441 7.52 20.18 8.95
CA ALA A 441 6.81 20.51 10.16
C ALA A 441 7.26 21.89 10.68
N PRO A 442 6.40 22.69 11.34
CA PRO A 442 6.80 23.98 11.90
C PRO A 442 7.91 23.76 12.93
N VAL A 443 9.12 24.21 12.59
CA VAL A 443 10.28 24.13 13.48
C VAL A 443 10.27 25.34 14.39
N LEU A 444 10.46 25.14 15.69
CA LEU A 444 10.63 26.21 16.66
C LEU A 444 12.07 26.71 16.59
N VAL A 445 12.25 28.00 16.35
CA VAL A 445 13.55 28.65 16.29
C VAL A 445 13.57 29.91 17.18
N CYS A 446 14.75 30.30 17.64
CA CYS A 446 14.97 31.56 18.31
C CYS A 446 15.42 32.62 17.29
N GLU A 447 14.68 33.72 17.16
CA GLU A 447 15.06 34.81 16.26
C GLU A 447 16.32 35.56 16.72
N SER A 448 16.65 35.54 18.02
CA SER A 448 17.79 36.26 18.59
C SER A 448 19.12 35.55 18.41
N CYS A 449 19.20 34.22 18.57
CA CYS A 449 20.45 33.48 18.52
C CYS A 449 20.48 32.36 17.46
N GLY A 450 19.36 32.11 16.75
CA GLY A 450 19.29 31.08 15.74
C GLY A 450 19.11 29.65 16.29
N TRP A 451 18.95 29.49 17.59
CA TRP A 451 18.68 28.14 18.18
C TRP A 451 17.46 27.51 17.54
N GLN A 452 17.53 26.19 17.34
CA GLN A 452 16.45 25.37 16.74
C GLN A 452 16.09 24.25 17.69
N ALA A 453 14.79 23.95 17.80
CA ALA A 453 14.30 22.84 18.61
C ALA A 453 14.57 21.50 17.90
N ASN A 454 15.72 20.91 18.22
CA ASN A 454 16.14 19.62 17.66
C ASN A 454 15.76 18.46 18.60
N CYS A 455 15.41 17.34 18.02
CA CYS A 455 15.14 16.12 18.78
C CYS A 455 16.45 15.57 19.36
N PRO A 456 16.54 15.21 20.67
CA PRO A 456 17.75 14.67 21.24
C PRO A 456 18.10 13.25 20.73
N HIS A 457 17.16 12.58 20.09
CA HIS A 457 17.30 11.18 19.59
C HIS A 457 17.39 11.10 18.06
N CYS A 458 17.12 12.18 17.33
CA CYS A 458 17.11 12.22 15.87
C CYS A 458 17.79 13.51 15.35
N ASP A 459 18.31 13.47 14.12
CA ASP A 459 18.73 14.67 13.39
C ASP A 459 17.52 15.40 12.75
N ALA A 460 16.39 15.34 13.43
CA ALA A 460 15.14 15.96 13.00
C ALA A 460 14.78 17.10 13.95
N HIS A 461 14.14 18.13 13.39
CA HIS A 461 13.56 19.17 14.20
C HIS A 461 12.25 18.69 14.87
N PHE A 462 11.98 19.18 16.06
CA PHE A 462 10.68 19.05 16.67
C PHE A 462 9.61 19.82 15.92
N THR A 463 8.43 19.24 15.80
CA THR A 463 7.23 19.92 15.32
C THR A 463 6.48 20.50 16.50
N LEU A 464 6.07 21.77 16.40
CA LEU A 464 5.16 22.37 17.37
C LEU A 464 3.72 21.98 17.08
N HIS A 465 3.07 21.37 18.04
CA HIS A 465 1.61 21.15 18.09
C HIS A 465 0.99 22.14 19.07
N THR A 466 -0.19 22.67 18.74
CA THR A 466 -0.87 23.70 19.53
C THR A 466 -2.21 23.22 20.13
N GLN A 467 -2.66 22.04 19.80
CA GLN A 467 -3.91 21.46 20.32
C GLN A 467 -3.67 20.04 20.83
N PRO A 468 -4.27 19.61 21.96
CA PRO A 468 -5.12 20.39 22.89
C PRO A 468 -4.34 21.36 23.77
N TYR A 469 -3.01 21.26 23.82
CA TYR A 469 -2.06 22.17 24.45
C TYR A 469 -0.80 22.24 23.59
N SER A 470 0.04 23.25 23.83
CA SER A 470 1.29 23.43 23.03
C SER A 470 2.38 22.46 23.52
N TYR A 471 2.90 21.64 22.60
CA TYR A 471 4.00 20.71 22.85
C TYR A 471 4.84 20.49 21.60
N LEU A 472 6.06 20.01 21.79
CA LEU A 472 7.00 19.65 20.72
C LEU A 472 6.95 18.14 20.50
N HIS A 473 6.79 17.70 19.25
CA HIS A 473 6.72 16.28 18.89
C HIS A 473 7.69 15.95 17.77
N CYS A 474 8.48 14.91 17.97
CA CYS A 474 9.33 14.37 16.91
C CYS A 474 8.54 13.31 16.11
N HIS A 475 8.15 13.63 14.88
CA HIS A 475 7.40 12.68 14.01
C HIS A 475 8.22 11.48 13.51
N HIS A 476 9.53 11.42 13.84
CA HIS A 476 10.39 10.30 13.46
C HIS A 476 10.50 9.22 14.54
N CYS A 477 10.64 9.62 15.80
CA CYS A 477 10.81 8.67 16.91
C CYS A 477 9.67 8.72 17.94
N GLY A 478 8.71 9.63 17.79
CA GLY A 478 7.59 9.79 18.70
C GLY A 478 7.91 10.52 20.00
N THR A 479 9.14 11.01 20.20
CA THR A 479 9.51 11.74 21.41
C THR A 479 8.69 13.03 21.53
N VAL A 480 8.09 13.25 22.71
CA VAL A 480 7.33 14.46 23.06
C VAL A 480 8.12 15.29 24.06
N HIS A 481 8.16 16.60 23.84
CA HIS A 481 8.81 17.55 24.73
C HIS A 481 7.90 18.71 25.05
N ARG A 482 8.00 19.28 26.25
CA ARG A 482 7.27 20.50 26.61
C ARG A 482 7.81 21.69 25.82
N LEU A 483 6.91 22.59 25.39
CA LEU A 483 7.32 23.85 24.76
C LEU A 483 8.09 24.71 25.78
N PRO A 484 9.32 25.14 25.52
CA PRO A 484 10.05 26.03 26.41
C PRO A 484 9.48 27.44 26.32
N ASP A 485 9.39 28.15 27.46
CA ASP A 485 8.91 29.52 27.54
C ASP A 485 9.96 30.52 27.05
N HIS A 486 11.23 30.17 27.16
CA HIS A 486 12.39 30.97 26.76
C HIS A 486 13.35 30.12 25.94
N CYS A 487 14.16 30.73 25.10
CA CYS A 487 15.21 30.05 24.38
C CYS A 487 16.15 29.32 25.35
N PRO A 488 16.40 28.01 25.21
CA PRO A 488 17.32 27.28 26.08
C PRO A 488 18.76 27.79 26.04
N GLU A 489 19.20 28.41 24.92
CA GLU A 489 20.57 28.94 24.78
C GLU A 489 20.71 30.35 25.25
N CYS A 490 19.91 31.30 24.71
CA CYS A 490 20.09 32.72 25.00
C CYS A 490 19.12 33.30 26.04
N GLN A 491 18.21 32.50 26.56
CA GLN A 491 17.19 32.81 27.58
C GLN A 491 16.21 33.94 27.17
N GLN A 492 16.17 34.34 25.90
CA GLN A 492 15.27 35.39 25.42
C GLN A 492 13.90 34.84 25.02
N LYS A 493 12.84 35.62 25.15
CA LYS A 493 11.47 35.32 24.70
C LYS A 493 11.27 35.54 23.19
N SER A 494 12.15 35.03 22.36
CA SER A 494 12.14 35.25 20.92
C SER A 494 11.94 33.98 20.13
N LEU A 495 11.21 33.00 20.71
CA LEU A 495 10.91 31.75 20.06
C LEU A 495 9.75 31.91 19.06
N LYS A 496 9.99 31.56 17.80
CA LYS A 496 8.99 31.55 16.71
C LYS A 496 9.04 30.27 15.92
N THR A 497 7.95 29.97 15.27
CA THR A 497 7.85 28.82 14.34
C THR A 497 8.22 29.22 12.93
N LEU A 498 9.19 28.52 12.33
CA LEU A 498 9.51 28.63 10.90
C LEU A 498 8.81 27.56 10.10
N GLY A 499 8.36 27.94 8.91
CA GLY A 499 7.66 27.08 7.96
C GLY A 499 6.16 27.34 7.95
N ALA A 500 5.62 27.61 6.77
CA ALA A 500 4.18 27.69 6.59
C ALA A 500 3.59 26.28 6.67
N GLY A 501 3.13 25.86 7.86
CA GLY A 501 2.27 24.68 7.99
C GLY A 501 0.98 24.87 7.19
N THR A 502 0.31 23.77 6.82
CA THR A 502 -1.06 23.83 6.26
C THR A 502 -1.95 24.74 7.10
N ALA A 503 -1.76 24.78 8.41
CA ALA A 503 -2.48 25.64 9.32
C ALA A 503 -2.22 27.14 9.07
N LYS A 504 -0.98 27.57 8.84
CA LYS A 504 -0.67 28.99 8.55
C LYS A 504 -1.20 29.43 7.19
N VAL A 505 -1.14 28.55 6.20
CA VAL A 505 -1.73 28.83 4.88
C VAL A 505 -3.27 28.89 5.00
N GLU A 506 -3.86 28.03 5.81
CA GLU A 506 -5.30 28.04 6.11
C GLU A 506 -5.73 29.34 6.76
N GLU A 507 -5.07 29.76 7.85
CA GLU A 507 -5.32 31.03 8.55
C GLU A 507 -5.24 32.21 7.60
N HIS A 508 -4.17 32.27 6.80
CA HIS A 508 -4.00 33.37 5.83
C HIS A 508 -5.08 33.38 4.73
N LEU A 509 -5.50 32.21 4.25
CA LEU A 509 -6.60 32.12 3.29
C LEU A 509 -7.95 32.52 3.91
N GLN A 510 -8.20 32.20 5.17
CA GLN A 510 -9.39 32.64 5.90
C GLN A 510 -9.43 34.15 6.09
N GLU A 511 -8.27 34.77 6.37
CA GLU A 511 -8.14 36.24 6.46
C GLU A 511 -8.38 36.92 5.11
N LEU A 512 -7.84 36.37 4.01
CA LEU A 512 -8.02 36.92 2.66
C LEU A 512 -9.41 36.73 2.07
N PHE A 513 -10.09 35.65 2.45
CA PHE A 513 -11.39 35.26 1.89
C PHE A 513 -12.40 34.91 3.00
N PRO A 514 -12.76 35.88 3.86
CA PRO A 514 -13.62 35.65 5.04
C PRO A 514 -15.02 35.14 4.69
N ASP A 515 -15.53 35.45 3.48
CA ASP A 515 -16.85 35.04 3.01
C ASP A 515 -16.88 33.65 2.39
N HIS A 516 -15.72 32.94 2.34
CA HIS A 516 -15.61 31.65 1.68
C HIS A 516 -15.06 30.58 2.62
N ASP A 517 -15.61 29.37 2.51
CA ASP A 517 -15.14 28.22 3.27
C ASP A 517 -13.72 27.79 2.82
N VAL A 518 -12.78 27.75 3.76
CA VAL A 518 -11.48 27.08 3.58
C VAL A 518 -11.56 25.68 4.21
N ILE A 519 -11.54 24.64 3.37
CA ILE A 519 -11.72 23.24 3.78
C ILE A 519 -10.35 22.54 3.76
N ARG A 520 -9.82 22.28 4.92
CA ARG A 520 -8.54 21.56 5.07
C ARG A 520 -8.72 20.06 4.97
N VAL A 521 -7.88 19.43 4.13
CA VAL A 521 -7.86 17.97 3.88
C VAL A 521 -6.44 17.45 4.02
N ASP A 522 -6.11 16.97 5.18
CA ASP A 522 -4.84 16.33 5.48
C ASP A 522 -5.04 15.09 6.38
N ARG A 523 -3.95 14.41 6.73
CA ARG A 523 -4.00 13.19 7.54
C ARG A 523 -4.58 13.44 8.93
N ASP A 524 -4.35 14.61 9.50
CA ASP A 524 -4.82 14.97 10.84
C ASP A 524 -6.33 15.23 10.84
N SER A 525 -6.84 15.97 9.85
CA SER A 525 -8.27 16.29 9.70
C SER A 525 -9.12 15.06 9.35
N THR A 526 -8.50 14.00 8.81
CA THR A 526 -9.19 12.78 8.34
C THR A 526 -8.94 11.55 9.21
N SER A 527 -8.22 11.68 10.32
CA SER A 527 -7.80 10.55 11.16
C SER A 527 -8.93 9.82 11.89
N ARG A 528 -10.06 10.49 12.17
CA ARG A 528 -11.22 9.90 12.84
C ARG A 528 -12.13 9.18 11.86
N VAL A 529 -12.67 8.03 12.26
CA VAL A 529 -13.64 7.27 11.44
C VAL A 529 -14.83 8.16 11.06
N GLY A 530 -15.15 8.23 9.77
CA GLY A 530 -16.26 9.04 9.23
C GLY A 530 -15.97 10.53 9.02
N SER A 531 -14.81 11.06 9.45
CA SER A 531 -14.44 12.47 9.22
C SER A 531 -14.26 12.79 7.74
N TRP A 532 -13.65 11.88 6.98
CA TRP A 532 -13.51 12.03 5.53
C TRP A 532 -14.86 12.16 4.82
N GLN A 533 -15.84 11.33 5.15
CA GLN A 533 -17.16 11.38 4.49
C GLN A 533 -17.82 12.72 4.72
N LYS A 534 -17.77 13.27 5.93
CA LYS A 534 -18.33 14.60 6.25
C LYS A 534 -17.66 15.72 5.46
N ILE A 535 -16.32 15.67 5.32
CA ILE A 535 -15.56 16.63 4.52
C ILE A 535 -15.96 16.52 3.05
N TYR A 536 -16.02 15.31 2.53
CA TYR A 536 -16.39 15.04 1.14
C TYR A 536 -17.81 15.53 0.83
N ASP A 537 -18.78 15.25 1.69
CA ASP A 537 -20.17 15.70 1.53
C ASP A 537 -20.26 17.24 1.54
N ARG A 538 -19.45 17.93 2.38
CA ARG A 538 -19.34 19.38 2.39
C ARG A 538 -18.80 19.94 1.06
N ILE A 539 -17.78 19.30 0.49
CA ILE A 539 -17.19 19.68 -0.81
C ILE A 539 -18.24 19.54 -1.93
N GLN A 540 -19.07 18.49 -1.88
CA GLN A 540 -20.09 18.19 -2.90
C GLN A 540 -21.29 19.15 -2.87
N GLN A 541 -21.40 20.05 -1.87
CA GLN A 541 -22.49 21.03 -1.80
C GLN A 541 -22.42 22.15 -2.84
N ASN A 542 -21.42 22.13 -3.73
CA ASN A 542 -21.22 23.10 -4.81
C ASN A 542 -21.09 24.57 -4.39
N LYS A 543 -20.77 24.82 -3.13
CA LYS A 543 -20.49 26.18 -2.66
C LYS A 543 -19.09 26.61 -3.08
N PRO A 544 -18.90 27.90 -3.48
CA PRO A 544 -17.57 28.45 -3.71
C PRO A 544 -16.71 28.23 -2.46
N SER A 545 -15.61 27.51 -2.60
CA SER A 545 -14.77 27.15 -1.46
C SER A 545 -13.33 26.89 -1.90
N ILE A 546 -12.42 26.99 -0.95
CA ILE A 546 -10.99 26.71 -1.14
C ILE A 546 -10.67 25.38 -0.46
N LEU A 547 -10.30 24.38 -1.24
CA LEU A 547 -9.82 23.10 -0.73
C LEU A 547 -8.29 23.19 -0.53
N LEU A 548 -7.85 23.05 0.71
CA LEU A 548 -6.42 23.10 1.05
C LEU A 548 -5.95 21.73 1.53
N GLY A 549 -4.92 21.18 0.91
CA GLY A 549 -4.42 19.91 1.42
C GLY A 549 -3.18 19.37 0.72
N THR A 550 -2.87 18.11 1.05
CA THR A 550 -1.70 17.38 0.60
C THR A 550 -2.08 16.18 -0.29
N GLN A 551 -1.29 15.12 -0.30
CA GLN A 551 -1.47 13.95 -1.17
C GLN A 551 -2.86 13.31 -1.18
N MET A 552 -3.67 13.50 -0.15
CA MET A 552 -5.05 12.97 -0.12
C MET A 552 -5.96 13.60 -1.19
N LEU A 553 -5.76 14.90 -1.50
CA LEU A 553 -6.52 15.57 -2.56
C LEU A 553 -6.06 15.18 -3.98
N ALA A 554 -4.82 14.72 -4.12
CA ALA A 554 -4.28 14.30 -5.41
C ALA A 554 -4.90 12.98 -5.92
N LYS A 555 -5.40 12.11 -5.02
CA LYS A 555 -5.74 10.72 -5.33
C LYS A 555 -7.23 10.41 -5.15
N GLY A 556 -7.79 9.60 -6.04
CA GLY A 556 -9.02 8.82 -5.87
C GLY A 556 -10.37 9.55 -5.90
N HIS A 557 -10.42 10.88 -5.73
CA HIS A 557 -11.69 11.61 -5.56
C HIS A 557 -12.07 12.44 -6.77
N HIS A 558 -13.37 12.63 -6.95
CA HIS A 558 -13.94 13.46 -8.01
C HIS A 558 -14.46 14.78 -7.43
N PHE A 559 -13.90 15.90 -7.94
CA PHE A 559 -14.29 17.26 -7.56
C PHE A 559 -14.74 18.00 -8.81
N PRO A 560 -16.02 17.92 -9.20
CA PRO A 560 -16.51 18.44 -10.48
C PRO A 560 -16.46 19.95 -10.59
N HIS A 561 -16.50 20.68 -9.48
CA HIS A 561 -16.54 22.14 -9.42
C HIS A 561 -15.19 22.81 -9.23
N VAL A 562 -14.10 22.03 -9.12
CA VAL A 562 -12.74 22.55 -9.04
C VAL A 562 -12.27 22.93 -10.43
N THR A 563 -12.14 24.22 -10.70
CA THR A 563 -11.66 24.79 -11.97
C THR A 563 -10.26 25.39 -11.86
N LEU A 564 -9.84 25.83 -10.66
CA LEU A 564 -8.49 26.28 -10.39
C LEU A 564 -7.78 25.30 -9.45
N VAL A 565 -6.59 24.90 -9.85
CA VAL A 565 -5.65 24.13 -9.03
C VAL A 565 -4.37 24.93 -8.86
N ALA A 566 -3.91 25.11 -7.65
CA ALA A 566 -2.61 25.72 -7.33
C ALA A 566 -1.69 24.71 -6.67
N ILE A 567 -0.48 24.54 -7.19
CA ILE A 567 0.54 23.67 -6.59
C ILE A 567 1.64 24.58 -6.02
N LEU A 568 1.76 24.57 -4.70
CA LEU A 568 2.77 25.34 -3.98
C LEU A 568 3.98 24.43 -3.70
N ASP A 569 5.17 25.02 -3.71
CA ASP A 569 6.44 24.40 -3.28
C ASP A 569 6.81 23.12 -4.08
N ILE A 570 6.90 23.25 -5.41
CA ILE A 570 7.39 22.16 -6.27
C ILE A 570 8.93 22.04 -6.28
N ASP A 571 9.64 23.09 -5.87
CA ASP A 571 11.09 23.17 -5.95
C ASP A 571 11.80 22.13 -5.07
N ALA A 572 11.21 21.77 -3.92
CA ALA A 572 11.75 20.73 -3.05
C ALA A 572 11.89 19.36 -3.74
N GLY A 573 10.95 19.04 -4.64
CA GLY A 573 11.02 17.83 -5.45
C GLY A 573 12.00 17.94 -6.61
N LEU A 574 12.08 19.12 -7.26
CA LEU A 574 12.97 19.35 -8.40
C LEU A 574 14.45 19.39 -7.99
N LEU A 575 14.75 19.87 -6.78
CA LEU A 575 16.09 20.03 -6.24
C LEU A 575 16.53 18.87 -5.33
N SER A 576 15.73 17.83 -5.22
CA SER A 576 16.05 16.67 -4.40
C SER A 576 17.22 15.87 -4.96
N VAL A 577 18.06 15.36 -4.07
CA VAL A 577 19.17 14.45 -4.40
C VAL A 577 18.69 13.02 -4.76
N ASP A 578 17.42 12.68 -4.49
CA ASP A 578 16.84 11.40 -4.87
C ASP A 578 16.63 11.35 -6.38
N ILE A 579 17.25 10.40 -7.06
CA ILE A 579 17.15 10.21 -8.51
C ILE A 579 15.71 10.03 -9.01
N ARG A 580 14.77 9.61 -8.16
CA ARG A 580 13.34 9.44 -8.51
C ARG A 580 12.49 10.66 -8.18
N ALA A 581 13.03 11.68 -7.53
CA ALA A 581 12.24 12.84 -7.14
C ALA A 581 11.71 13.66 -8.32
N PRO A 582 12.46 13.87 -9.44
CA PRO A 582 11.91 14.52 -10.63
C PRO A 582 10.72 13.79 -11.22
N GLU A 583 10.82 12.47 -11.38
CA GLU A 583 9.72 11.60 -11.82
C GLU A 583 8.46 11.77 -10.95
N ARG A 584 8.62 11.67 -9.63
CA ARG A 584 7.52 11.82 -8.67
C ARG A 584 6.90 13.21 -8.70
N THR A 585 7.72 14.24 -8.91
CA THR A 585 7.23 15.62 -9.03
C THR A 585 6.37 15.78 -10.28
N ALA A 586 6.81 15.26 -11.42
CA ALA A 586 6.02 15.26 -12.65
C ALA A 586 4.70 14.48 -12.49
N GLN A 587 4.75 13.27 -11.92
CA GLN A 587 3.56 12.47 -11.61
C GLN A 587 2.58 13.23 -10.74
N LEU A 588 3.06 13.85 -9.66
CA LEU A 588 2.25 14.63 -8.74
C LEU A 588 1.58 15.81 -9.44
N ILE A 589 2.34 16.59 -10.23
CA ILE A 589 1.79 17.73 -10.98
C ILE A 589 0.65 17.27 -11.87
N VAL A 590 0.83 16.19 -12.65
CA VAL A 590 -0.20 15.68 -13.57
C VAL A 590 -1.42 15.15 -12.82
N GLN A 591 -1.24 14.44 -11.70
CA GLN A 591 -2.33 13.91 -10.90
C GLN A 591 -3.18 15.01 -10.29
N VAL A 592 -2.53 16.04 -9.72
CA VAL A 592 -3.22 17.19 -9.11
C VAL A 592 -3.85 18.06 -10.19
N ALA A 593 -3.14 18.30 -11.30
CA ALA A 593 -3.67 18.99 -12.48
C ALA A 593 -4.93 18.30 -13.03
N GLY A 594 -4.94 16.98 -13.06
CA GLY A 594 -6.09 16.18 -13.48
C GLY A 594 -7.34 16.34 -12.61
N ARG A 595 -7.29 17.11 -11.51
CA ARG A 595 -8.47 17.48 -10.70
C ARG A 595 -9.20 18.70 -11.24
N ALA A 596 -8.51 19.58 -11.98
CA ALA A 596 -9.11 20.76 -12.59
C ALA A 596 -9.92 20.42 -13.86
N GLY A 597 -11.07 21.08 -14.02
CA GLY A 597 -11.83 21.05 -15.28
C GLY A 597 -12.41 19.68 -15.62
N ARG A 598 -12.97 18.98 -14.66
CA ARG A 598 -13.69 17.69 -14.89
C ARG A 598 -15.16 17.89 -15.25
N GLY A 599 -15.68 19.10 -15.14
CA GLY A 599 -17.01 19.50 -15.60
C GLY A 599 -16.94 20.18 -16.97
N GLU A 600 -17.93 21.05 -17.23
CA GLU A 600 -18.03 21.82 -18.48
C GLU A 600 -17.06 23.01 -18.58
N HIS A 601 -16.47 23.42 -17.45
CA HIS A 601 -15.58 24.57 -17.37
C HIS A 601 -14.12 24.19 -17.59
N LYS A 602 -13.37 25.07 -18.30
CA LYS A 602 -11.95 24.91 -18.51
C LYS A 602 -11.18 24.98 -17.19
N GLY A 603 -10.32 24.01 -16.93
CA GLY A 603 -9.44 23.99 -15.77
C GLY A 603 -8.16 24.80 -15.96
N HIS A 604 -7.71 25.45 -14.91
CA HIS A 604 -6.43 26.17 -14.85
C HIS A 604 -5.58 25.62 -13.72
N VAL A 605 -4.28 25.43 -13.99
CA VAL A 605 -3.32 24.93 -12.99
C VAL A 605 -2.19 25.94 -12.87
N TYR A 606 -1.94 26.42 -11.67
CA TYR A 606 -0.86 27.36 -11.37
C TYR A 606 0.23 26.68 -10.55
N LEU A 607 1.44 26.70 -11.10
CA LEU A 607 2.64 26.13 -10.49
C LEU A 607 3.55 27.26 -10.01
N GLN A 608 3.77 27.38 -8.71
CA GLN A 608 4.71 28.34 -8.14
C GLN A 608 6.10 27.74 -8.02
N THR A 609 7.12 28.36 -8.60
CA THR A 609 8.50 27.87 -8.60
C THR A 609 9.54 28.98 -8.66
N LEU A 610 10.72 28.73 -8.08
CA LEU A 610 11.93 29.52 -8.26
C LEU A 610 12.70 29.13 -9.54
N ARG A 611 12.29 28.07 -10.22
CA ARG A 611 12.97 27.50 -11.40
C ARG A 611 11.99 27.30 -12.57
N PRO A 612 11.38 28.38 -13.09
CA PRO A 612 10.42 28.27 -14.21
C PRO A 612 11.05 27.73 -15.49
N ASP A 613 12.36 27.86 -15.64
CA ASP A 613 13.20 27.38 -16.73
C ASP A 613 13.64 25.91 -16.60
N HIS A 614 13.20 25.19 -15.55
CA HIS A 614 13.61 23.81 -15.34
C HIS A 614 13.13 22.89 -16.46
N PRO A 615 14.01 22.08 -17.13
CA PRO A 615 13.68 21.28 -18.32
C PRO A 615 12.47 20.35 -18.12
N LEU A 616 12.31 19.77 -16.92
CA LEU A 616 11.14 18.93 -16.61
C LEU A 616 9.83 19.72 -16.70
N LEU A 617 9.78 20.95 -16.17
CA LEU A 617 8.56 21.77 -16.18
C LEU A 617 8.23 22.24 -17.59
N THR A 618 9.22 22.69 -18.36
CA THR A 618 9.01 23.12 -19.75
C THR A 618 8.52 21.96 -20.61
N THR A 619 9.19 20.79 -20.52
CA THR A 619 8.76 19.59 -21.26
C THR A 619 7.35 19.15 -20.85
N LEU A 620 7.01 19.17 -19.54
CA LEU A 620 5.70 18.77 -19.04
C LEU A 620 4.57 19.69 -19.56
N ILE A 621 4.81 20.98 -19.62
CA ILE A 621 3.81 21.99 -20.01
C ILE A 621 3.67 22.08 -21.53
N GLU A 622 4.77 22.06 -22.26
CA GLU A 622 4.77 22.18 -23.72
C GLU A 622 4.36 20.91 -24.46
N LYS A 623 4.63 19.76 -23.84
CA LYS A 623 4.34 18.45 -24.42
C LYS A 623 3.38 17.68 -23.51
N ASP A 624 3.91 16.74 -22.72
CA ASP A 624 3.13 15.92 -21.79
C ASP A 624 4.06 15.13 -20.83
N TYR A 625 3.44 14.29 -20.00
CA TYR A 625 4.17 13.41 -19.09
C TYR A 625 4.96 12.31 -19.83
N ARG A 626 4.48 11.80 -20.96
CA ARG A 626 5.20 10.79 -21.76
C ARG A 626 6.51 11.31 -22.30
N ALA A 627 6.53 12.59 -22.70
CA ALA A 627 7.76 13.25 -23.14
C ALA A 627 8.77 13.40 -21.99
N VAL A 628 8.31 13.76 -20.79
CA VAL A 628 9.13 13.78 -19.56
C VAL A 628 9.68 12.40 -19.25
N ALA A 629 8.84 11.36 -19.30
CA ALA A 629 9.27 9.98 -19.04
C ALA A 629 10.35 9.52 -20.03
N LYS A 630 10.16 9.80 -21.31
CA LYS A 630 11.15 9.48 -22.37
C LYS A 630 12.47 10.22 -22.16
N GLN A 631 12.42 11.50 -21.81
CA GLN A 631 13.61 12.29 -21.49
C GLN A 631 14.34 11.70 -20.27
N THR A 632 13.62 11.41 -19.19
CA THR A 632 14.19 10.81 -17.97
C THR A 632 14.82 9.44 -18.25
N LEU A 633 14.19 8.60 -19.07
CA LEU A 633 14.78 7.32 -19.50
C LEU A 633 16.10 7.54 -20.23
N ALA A 634 16.15 8.49 -21.17
CA ALA A 634 17.38 8.79 -21.91
C ALA A 634 18.51 9.26 -20.98
N GLU A 635 18.20 10.15 -20.04
CA GLU A 635 19.14 10.63 -19.02
C GLU A 635 19.67 9.49 -18.14
N ARG A 636 18.77 8.62 -17.63
CA ARG A 636 19.16 7.46 -16.80
C ARG A 636 19.97 6.42 -17.55
N LYS A 637 19.71 6.26 -18.85
CA LYS A 637 20.49 5.36 -19.71
C LYS A 637 21.93 5.81 -19.84
N VAL A 638 22.15 7.10 -20.09
CA VAL A 638 23.50 7.69 -20.18
C VAL A 638 24.21 7.63 -18.83
N ALA A 639 23.49 7.91 -17.75
CA ALA A 639 24.05 7.91 -16.38
C ALA A 639 24.17 6.50 -15.77
N LEU A 640 23.79 5.45 -16.48
CA LEU A 640 23.79 4.06 -16.01
C LEU A 640 23.04 3.89 -14.67
N LEU A 641 21.86 4.54 -14.57
CA LEU A 641 20.98 4.50 -13.41
C LEU A 641 19.81 3.52 -13.60
N PRO A 642 19.14 3.08 -12.52
CA PRO A 642 17.89 2.35 -12.65
C PRO A 642 16.85 3.08 -13.51
N PRO A 643 16.16 2.40 -14.44
CA PRO A 643 16.02 0.95 -14.58
C PRO A 643 17.04 0.24 -15.48
N TYR A 644 18.06 0.93 -16.01
CA TYR A 644 19.08 0.31 -16.87
C TYR A 644 20.14 -0.45 -16.09
N ARG A 645 20.26 -0.18 -14.80
CA ARG A 645 20.96 -1.02 -13.83
C ARG A 645 20.03 -1.45 -12.71
N TYR A 646 20.31 -2.61 -12.16
CA TYR A 646 19.61 -3.14 -10.97
C TYR A 646 20.27 -2.59 -9.72
N ALA A 647 19.45 -2.12 -8.79
CA ALA A 647 19.92 -1.48 -7.57
C ALA A 647 19.52 -2.25 -6.32
N VAL A 648 20.43 -2.32 -5.37
CA VAL A 648 20.16 -2.83 -4.02
C VAL A 648 20.70 -1.82 -3.02
N LEU A 649 19.85 -1.46 -2.06
CA LEU A 649 20.20 -0.51 -1.01
C LEU A 649 20.38 -1.25 0.31
N ILE A 650 21.56 -1.18 0.88
CA ILE A 650 21.90 -1.72 2.20
C ILE A 650 21.89 -0.58 3.20
N ARG A 651 21.15 -0.75 4.30
CA ARG A 651 21.11 0.20 5.40
C ARG A 651 21.61 -0.47 6.68
N ALA A 652 22.40 0.27 7.46
CA ALA A 652 22.89 -0.15 8.76
C ALA A 652 22.53 0.91 9.82
N GLU A 653 22.20 0.44 11.03
CA GLU A 653 21.88 1.31 12.16
C GLU A 653 22.51 0.78 13.45
N SER A 654 23.27 1.59 14.16
CA SER A 654 23.80 1.26 15.49
C SER A 654 23.76 2.48 16.44
N LYS A 655 24.17 2.30 17.68
CA LYS A 655 24.33 3.38 18.66
C LYS A 655 25.64 4.16 18.45
N ASP A 656 26.58 3.60 17.69
CA ASP A 656 27.88 4.17 17.41
C ASP A 656 27.98 4.54 15.93
N ARG A 657 28.31 5.80 15.65
CA ARG A 657 28.41 6.37 14.31
C ARG A 657 29.56 5.72 13.51
N ASP A 658 30.73 5.76 14.10
CA ASP A 658 31.96 5.34 13.41
C ASP A 658 31.96 3.83 13.18
N TYR A 659 31.43 3.07 14.14
CA TYR A 659 31.21 1.65 14.01
C TYR A 659 30.23 1.33 12.85
N THR A 660 29.13 2.08 12.71
CA THR A 660 28.16 1.86 11.62
C THR A 660 28.80 2.03 10.25
N LEU A 661 29.60 3.07 10.05
CA LEU A 661 30.30 3.33 8.80
C LEU A 661 31.42 2.32 8.55
N HIS A 662 32.21 1.98 9.57
CA HIS A 662 33.29 1.00 9.46
C HIS A 662 32.75 -0.38 9.03
N PHE A 663 31.68 -0.85 9.67
CA PHE A 663 31.04 -2.12 9.32
C PHE A 663 30.59 -2.16 7.84
N LEU A 664 29.95 -1.09 7.36
CA LEU A 664 29.52 -1.03 5.95
C LEU A 664 30.70 -0.93 4.99
N ASN A 665 31.82 -0.30 5.37
CA ASN A 665 33.05 -0.27 4.57
C ASN A 665 33.64 -1.68 4.43
N GLU A 666 33.76 -2.43 5.53
CA GLU A 666 34.24 -3.82 5.49
C GLU A 666 33.29 -4.70 4.65
N ALA A 667 31.99 -4.54 4.81
CA ALA A 667 30.99 -5.24 4.03
C ALA A 667 31.09 -4.93 2.52
N ALA A 668 31.32 -3.67 2.16
CA ALA A 668 31.54 -3.26 0.77
C ALA A 668 32.81 -3.88 0.19
N GLU A 669 33.89 -3.91 0.95
CA GLU A 669 35.14 -4.48 0.51
C GLU A 669 35.03 -6.00 0.31
N GLN A 670 34.38 -6.70 1.23
CA GLN A 670 34.07 -8.13 1.08
C GLN A 670 33.28 -8.40 -0.20
N LEU A 671 32.26 -7.58 -0.52
CA LEU A 671 31.48 -7.75 -1.73
C LEU A 671 32.31 -7.47 -2.99
N ARG A 672 33.19 -6.47 -2.99
CA ARG A 672 34.13 -6.21 -4.12
C ARG A 672 35.04 -7.38 -4.36
N GLN A 673 35.55 -8.01 -3.30
CA GLN A 673 36.47 -9.18 -3.42
C GLN A 673 35.80 -10.40 -4.07
N ILE A 674 34.51 -10.67 -3.76
CA ILE A 674 33.79 -11.83 -4.30
C ILE A 674 33.10 -11.58 -5.64
N ALA A 675 32.65 -10.35 -5.91
CA ALA A 675 31.89 -10.01 -7.10
C ALA A 675 32.69 -9.25 -8.17
N GLY A 676 33.81 -8.63 -7.82
CA GLY A 676 34.67 -7.86 -8.74
C GLY A 676 33.89 -6.77 -9.49
N ASP A 677 34.14 -6.67 -10.79
CA ASP A 677 33.55 -5.66 -11.67
C ASP A 677 32.04 -5.87 -11.98
N ILE A 678 31.43 -6.92 -11.42
CA ILE A 678 30.00 -7.19 -11.61
C ILE A 678 29.17 -6.18 -10.84
N VAL A 679 29.69 -5.66 -9.72
CA VAL A 679 29.01 -4.70 -8.87
C VAL A 679 29.76 -3.37 -8.82
N ASP A 680 28.99 -2.29 -8.86
CA ASP A 680 29.45 -0.94 -8.57
C ASP A 680 28.82 -0.49 -7.25
N ILE A 681 29.64 -0.08 -6.27
CA ILE A 681 29.19 0.22 -4.91
C ILE A 681 29.38 1.70 -4.62
N TRP A 682 28.27 2.39 -4.38
CA TRP A 682 28.24 3.80 -3.98
C TRP A 682 28.07 3.94 -2.49
N GLY A 683 28.98 4.67 -1.87
CA GLY A 683 29.09 4.77 -0.43
C GLY A 683 30.05 3.71 0.16
N PRO A 684 29.96 3.41 1.47
CA PRO A 684 28.90 3.85 2.40
C PRO A 684 28.97 5.34 2.76
N ILE A 685 27.79 5.91 2.97
CA ILE A 685 27.64 7.31 3.40
C ILE A 685 26.59 7.40 4.55
N PRO A 686 26.68 8.43 5.42
CA PRO A 686 25.64 8.69 6.38
C PRO A 686 24.28 8.91 5.69
N ALA A 687 23.20 8.44 6.31
CA ALA A 687 21.85 8.70 5.79
C ALA A 687 21.52 10.18 5.89
N PRO A 688 20.64 10.75 5.01
CA PRO A 688 20.22 12.17 5.09
C PRO A 688 19.69 12.58 6.47
N MET A 689 19.02 11.64 7.18
CA MET A 689 18.78 11.74 8.60
C MET A 689 19.72 10.76 9.30
N GLU A 690 20.92 11.23 9.59
CA GLU A 690 21.98 10.40 10.15
C GLU A 690 21.61 9.79 11.50
N ARG A 691 20.88 10.50 12.35
CA ARG A 691 20.45 10.01 13.67
C ARG A 691 18.94 9.92 13.78
N LYS A 692 18.42 8.72 14.14
CA LYS A 692 16.99 8.46 14.38
C LYS A 692 16.80 7.55 15.59
N ALA A 693 15.96 7.96 16.53
CA ALA A 693 15.66 7.22 17.76
C ALA A 693 16.92 6.76 18.52
N GLY A 694 17.92 7.65 18.62
CA GLY A 694 19.19 7.39 19.31
C GLY A 694 20.16 6.47 18.55
N ARG A 695 19.88 6.13 17.28
CA ARG A 695 20.76 5.31 16.43
C ARG A 695 21.28 6.11 15.26
N TYR A 696 22.56 5.90 14.93
CA TYR A 696 23.20 6.42 13.74
C TYR A 696 22.95 5.50 12.57
N ARG A 697 22.71 6.09 11.40
CA ARG A 697 22.26 5.41 10.19
C ARG A 697 23.23 5.72 9.05
N ALA A 698 23.63 4.70 8.35
CA ALA A 698 24.41 4.82 7.12
C ALA A 698 23.84 3.86 6.07
N HIS A 699 24.15 4.12 4.81
CA HIS A 699 23.72 3.27 3.71
C HIS A 699 24.76 3.20 2.60
N MET A 700 24.64 2.16 1.78
CA MET A 700 25.34 2.03 0.52
C MET A 700 24.42 1.48 -0.56
N VAL A 701 24.66 1.87 -1.80
CA VAL A 701 23.91 1.39 -2.97
C VAL A 701 24.82 0.48 -3.78
N ILE A 702 24.31 -0.69 -4.13
CA ILE A 702 24.97 -1.66 -4.99
C ILE A 702 24.25 -1.64 -6.33
N LEU A 703 24.97 -1.39 -7.41
CA LEU A 703 24.45 -1.37 -8.77
C LEU A 703 25.08 -2.49 -9.61
N SER A 704 24.31 -3.10 -10.50
CA SER A 704 24.81 -4.09 -11.46
C SER A 704 24.04 -4.03 -12.77
N ALA A 705 24.70 -4.31 -13.87
CA ALA A 705 24.06 -4.50 -15.17
C ALA A 705 23.41 -5.89 -15.30
N ASP A 706 23.86 -6.87 -14.52
CA ASP A 706 23.40 -8.26 -14.56
C ASP A 706 22.66 -8.62 -13.27
N ARG A 707 21.33 -8.77 -13.36
CA ARG A 707 20.49 -9.13 -12.23
C ARG A 707 20.79 -10.51 -11.67
N ALA A 708 21.01 -11.50 -12.52
CA ALA A 708 21.20 -12.87 -12.08
C ALA A 708 22.49 -13.02 -11.28
N ARG A 709 23.58 -12.44 -11.78
CA ARG A 709 24.87 -12.43 -11.08
C ARG A 709 24.80 -11.61 -9.80
N LEU A 710 24.13 -10.45 -9.81
CA LEU A 710 23.93 -9.65 -8.60
C LEU A 710 23.26 -10.48 -7.50
N HIS A 711 22.14 -11.14 -7.79
CA HIS A 711 21.42 -11.97 -6.82
C HIS A 711 22.23 -13.18 -6.36
N PHE A 712 23.05 -13.78 -7.23
CA PHE A 712 23.92 -14.88 -6.87
C PHE A 712 24.93 -14.47 -5.78
N TYR A 713 25.67 -13.36 -5.99
CA TYR A 713 26.65 -12.88 -5.02
C TYR A 713 26.00 -12.32 -3.76
N LEU A 714 24.87 -11.60 -3.89
CA LEU A 714 24.14 -11.08 -2.75
C LEU A 714 23.67 -12.17 -1.79
N ARG A 715 23.19 -13.31 -2.29
CA ARG A 715 22.71 -14.39 -1.43
C ARG A 715 23.79 -14.90 -0.48
N GLN A 716 25.00 -15.13 -0.99
CA GLN A 716 26.11 -15.64 -0.19
C GLN A 716 26.63 -14.57 0.78
N TRP A 717 26.86 -13.38 0.28
CA TRP A 717 27.39 -12.26 1.04
C TRP A 717 26.43 -11.79 2.14
N TRP A 718 25.15 -11.66 1.82
CA TRP A 718 24.14 -11.19 2.76
C TRP A 718 23.94 -12.15 3.94
N ALA A 719 23.95 -13.44 3.69
CA ALA A 719 23.86 -14.44 4.76
C ALA A 719 25.01 -14.31 5.77
N GLN A 720 26.24 -14.05 5.28
CA GLN A 720 27.41 -13.82 6.14
C GLN A 720 27.26 -12.54 6.97
N LEU A 721 26.79 -11.45 6.37
CA LEU A 721 26.56 -10.18 7.08
C LEU A 721 25.49 -10.29 8.17
N VAL A 722 24.38 -10.97 7.90
CA VAL A 722 23.33 -11.20 8.89
C VAL A 722 23.82 -12.04 10.06
N HIS A 723 24.74 -12.98 9.82
CA HIS A 723 25.38 -13.73 10.90
C HIS A 723 26.25 -12.82 11.77
N ALA A 724 27.07 -11.96 11.16
CA ALA A 724 27.94 -11.00 11.86
C ALA A 724 27.12 -9.95 12.65
N GLN A 725 25.97 -9.52 12.14
CA GLN A 725 25.05 -8.58 12.79
C GLN A 725 24.69 -8.98 14.24
N ARG A 726 24.45 -10.28 14.47
CA ARG A 726 24.02 -10.81 15.78
C ARG A 726 25.03 -10.59 16.89
N GLN A 727 26.30 -10.51 16.55
CA GLN A 727 27.39 -10.32 17.51
C GLN A 727 27.51 -8.86 17.99
N HIS A 728 26.92 -7.88 17.28
CA HIS A 728 27.30 -6.47 17.41
C HIS A 728 26.18 -5.46 17.64
N GLN A 729 24.93 -5.86 17.98
CA GLN A 729 23.78 -4.97 18.20
C GLN A 729 23.49 -4.00 17.02
N LEU A 730 24.00 -4.32 15.84
CA LEU A 730 23.77 -3.61 14.60
C LEU A 730 22.41 -4.03 14.00
N ARG A 731 21.67 -3.12 13.40
CA ARG A 731 20.47 -3.45 12.61
C ARG A 731 20.81 -3.27 11.14
N LEU A 732 20.67 -4.33 10.37
CA LEU A 732 20.83 -4.33 8.93
C LEU A 732 19.50 -4.45 8.23
N SER A 733 19.38 -3.84 7.06
CA SER A 733 18.27 -4.10 6.16
C SER A 733 18.71 -4.00 4.71
N ILE A 734 18.13 -4.87 3.90
CA ILE A 734 18.32 -4.93 2.45
C ILE A 734 17.03 -4.47 1.75
N ASP A 735 17.18 -3.72 0.67
CA ASP A 735 16.10 -3.25 -0.16
C ASP A 735 16.46 -3.44 -1.63
N VAL A 736 15.90 -4.48 -2.23
CA VAL A 736 16.08 -4.80 -3.65
C VAL A 736 15.11 -3.96 -4.47
N ASP A 737 15.60 -3.33 -5.55
CA ASP A 737 14.88 -2.38 -6.38
C ASP A 737 14.23 -1.25 -5.52
N PRO A 738 15.06 -0.45 -4.83
CA PRO A 738 14.58 0.58 -3.92
C PRO A 738 13.81 1.66 -4.68
N GLN A 739 12.74 2.14 -4.07
CA GLN A 739 12.00 3.29 -4.56
C GLN A 739 12.53 4.61 -3.99
N GLU A 740 13.29 4.57 -2.91
CA GLU A 740 13.96 5.71 -2.27
C GLU A 740 15.40 5.35 -1.99
N PHE A 741 16.33 6.22 -2.40
CA PHE A 741 17.78 6.01 -2.28
C PHE A 741 18.38 6.72 -1.05
N SER A 742 17.54 7.29 -0.20
CA SER A 742 17.94 8.07 0.98
C SER A 742 17.43 7.46 2.28
#